data_40b9c3b28ff943663a24c7a4d6751b21
#
_entry.id   40b9c3b28ff943663a24c7a4d6751b21
#
_cell.length_a   1.000
_cell.length_b   1.000
_cell.length_c   1.000
_cell.angle_alpha   90.00
_cell.angle_beta   90.00
_cell.angle_gamma   90.00
#
_symmetry.space_group_name_H-M   'P 1'
#
loop_
_entity.id
_entity.type
_entity.pdbx_description
1 polymer ?
#
loop_
_entity_poly.entity_id
_entity_poly.type
_entity_poly.pdbx_seq_one_letter_code
_entity_poly.pdbx_strand_id
1 'polypeptide(L)'
;VEKLLSLCMIVKDEEETIDRCLSSISGLADEIIIVDTGSTDLTKEIAYKYTEHVFDFKWSNDFSAARNKSLSYATGKWILVLDADEYLNTDDCERFKKFIENEQIEQNKVYSISIISYVGESIRNANVTESTMVRLFPNNQGIHYFRPIHEQVVDANGILLSTTVSPITVYHTGYLKDTVQKKDKHNRNQAIFSELKQSSGFIPYDYFTIGNEYATKGDYKKALYSYERAFKKAAPNNPWILDCASQMFTIYMKFNRVHDAWEILHQVFSHYPDYPEYHAFKGSLYEYAGHYSLAKESLLTAFHNAEALSRKTDRFFLINPSYGSIVPLSRLLKIAKVEQNKEEIVYYCIKILQANSHDFQTLNTLITVLLLKESESAVITTINKIIINQTQRDFILLHKIFLSHGNKEIAKYYENKIENRSLISIEDLLFSSIINSSEQQFKEALLKLQPDNADNPKINLAIMIATLKWQNPFIDMLVYNENQIKAEQQLSMYQKIINNTIAQQDIVQNVTTVHTLLSTLFELKQFDLFDIYIDQLNHPLVISLLANYFYHNFETNLAVSFYNLLLEQNKMDDSGYINLAHLHINSGYSADAVPFLEEAIKLNPNGHHLFSLMLIHADNEDIRKRYRKQYTSLFAQHVKLPFIKQL
;
A
#
# COMPACT_ATOMS: atom_id res chain seq x y z
N VAL A 1 -4.20 -48.58 15.93
CA VAL A 1 -4.50 -47.93 14.64
C VAL A 1 -3.27 -47.12 14.24
N GLU A 2 -2.81 -47.26 13.02
CA GLU A 2 -1.69 -46.47 12.51
C GLU A 2 -2.14 -44.99 12.41
N LYS A 3 -1.38 -44.09 13.03
CA LYS A 3 -1.69 -42.65 12.98
C LYS A 3 -1.30 -42.08 11.61
N LEU A 4 -2.20 -41.28 11.03
CA LEU A 4 -1.96 -40.64 9.74
C LEU A 4 -1.24 -39.30 9.89
N LEU A 5 -1.67 -38.45 10.83
CA LEU A 5 -1.17 -37.09 11.00
C LEU A 5 -0.72 -36.79 12.42
N SER A 6 0.55 -36.37 12.59
CA SER A 6 1.05 -35.75 13.82
C SER A 6 1.17 -34.25 13.65
N LEU A 7 0.49 -33.46 14.51
CA LEU A 7 0.78 -32.03 14.68
C LEU A 7 2.00 -31.89 15.60
N CYS A 8 3.03 -31.17 15.15
CA CYS A 8 4.21 -30.82 15.93
C CYS A 8 4.26 -29.31 16.13
N MET A 9 4.38 -28.86 17.38
CA MET A 9 4.35 -27.45 17.73
C MET A 9 5.43 -27.14 18.76
N ILE A 10 6.04 -25.95 18.65
CA ILE A 10 6.85 -25.34 19.72
C ILE A 10 6.12 -24.11 20.25
N VAL A 11 6.09 -23.91 21.55
CA VAL A 11 5.33 -22.83 22.19
C VAL A 11 6.15 -22.10 23.24
N LYS A 12 5.83 -20.81 23.45
CA LYS A 12 6.27 -20.01 24.58
C LYS A 12 5.37 -18.80 24.78
N ASP A 13 4.71 -18.72 25.94
CA ASP A 13 3.84 -17.61 26.35
C ASP A 13 2.77 -17.29 25.29
N GLU A 14 1.91 -18.29 24.98
CA GLU A 14 0.90 -18.26 23.92
C GLU A 14 -0.54 -18.49 24.46
N GLU A 15 -0.80 -18.17 25.73
CA GLU A 15 -2.10 -18.43 26.38
C GLU A 15 -3.30 -17.80 25.64
N GLU A 16 -3.10 -16.68 24.91
CA GLU A 16 -4.15 -15.97 24.18
C GLU A 16 -4.51 -16.64 22.84
N THR A 17 -3.63 -17.46 22.27
CA THR A 17 -3.76 -17.95 20.88
C THR A 17 -3.81 -19.46 20.77
N ILE A 18 -3.14 -20.20 21.64
CA ILE A 18 -2.98 -21.66 21.55
C ILE A 18 -4.31 -22.43 21.57
N ASP A 19 -5.29 -21.99 22.36
CA ASP A 19 -6.61 -22.65 22.44
C ASP A 19 -7.33 -22.65 21.07
N ARG A 20 -7.30 -21.51 20.36
CA ARG A 20 -7.87 -21.39 19.01
C ARG A 20 -7.12 -22.27 18.01
N CYS A 21 -5.78 -22.30 18.07
CA CYS A 21 -4.99 -23.16 17.20
C CYS A 21 -5.34 -24.63 17.39
N LEU A 22 -5.26 -25.12 18.61
CA LEU A 22 -5.47 -26.53 18.94
C LEU A 22 -6.93 -26.96 18.70
N SER A 23 -7.91 -26.11 19.03
CA SER A 23 -9.33 -26.42 18.75
C SER A 23 -9.60 -26.54 17.25
N SER A 24 -8.92 -25.75 16.41
CA SER A 24 -9.09 -25.79 14.96
C SER A 24 -8.59 -27.09 14.32
N ILE A 25 -7.61 -27.78 14.94
CA ILE A 25 -6.92 -28.96 14.39
C ILE A 25 -7.27 -30.27 15.12
N SER A 26 -7.91 -30.22 16.29
CA SER A 26 -8.15 -31.37 17.17
C SER A 26 -8.97 -32.49 16.53
N GLY A 27 -9.82 -32.18 15.54
CA GLY A 27 -10.60 -33.16 14.79
C GLY A 27 -9.87 -33.75 13.56
N LEU A 28 -8.68 -33.24 13.24
CA LEU A 28 -7.90 -33.63 12.07
C LEU A 28 -6.62 -34.40 12.43
N ALA A 29 -5.90 -33.96 13.46
CA ALA A 29 -4.66 -34.60 13.90
C ALA A 29 -4.96 -35.83 14.76
N ASP A 30 -4.32 -36.97 14.41
CA ASP A 30 -4.38 -38.19 15.23
C ASP A 30 -3.46 -38.10 16.46
N GLU A 31 -2.52 -37.17 16.44
CA GLU A 31 -1.54 -36.94 17.48
C GLU A 31 -1.15 -35.46 17.52
N ILE A 32 -1.13 -34.91 18.72
CA ILE A 32 -0.70 -33.53 18.98
C ILE A 32 0.51 -33.56 19.91
N ILE A 33 1.64 -33.01 19.46
CA ILE A 33 2.90 -32.97 20.18
C ILE A 33 3.29 -31.50 20.38
N ILE A 34 3.43 -31.11 21.64
CA ILE A 34 3.78 -29.75 22.03
C ILE A 34 5.10 -29.77 22.78
N VAL A 35 6.04 -28.93 22.32
CA VAL A 35 7.31 -28.69 23.00
C VAL A 35 7.30 -27.29 23.56
N ASP A 36 7.18 -27.17 24.86
CA ASP A 36 7.24 -25.92 25.61
C ASP A 36 8.68 -25.47 25.82
N THR A 37 9.01 -24.26 25.36
CA THR A 37 10.37 -23.69 25.44
C THR A 37 10.58 -22.77 26.66
N GLY A 38 9.69 -22.87 27.65
CA GLY A 38 9.77 -22.15 28.91
C GLY A 38 8.68 -21.10 29.07
N SER A 39 7.42 -21.49 28.89
CA SER A 39 6.26 -20.64 29.17
C SER A 39 6.11 -20.35 30.65
N THR A 40 5.67 -19.15 30.97
CA THR A 40 5.41 -18.65 32.32
C THR A 40 3.95 -18.29 32.57
N ASP A 41 3.13 -18.39 31.54
CA ASP A 41 1.69 -18.15 31.51
C ASP A 41 0.88 -19.47 31.52
N LEU A 42 -0.41 -19.42 31.15
CA LEU A 42 -1.30 -20.58 31.12
C LEU A 42 -1.15 -21.46 29.87
N THR A 43 -0.14 -21.24 29.02
CA THR A 43 0.07 -21.99 27.78
C THR A 43 0.05 -23.50 27.98
N LYS A 44 0.77 -24.02 28.98
CA LYS A 44 0.86 -25.47 29.25
C LYS A 44 -0.48 -26.05 29.74
N GLU A 45 -1.14 -25.35 30.64
CA GLU A 45 -2.44 -25.76 31.18
C GLU A 45 -3.50 -25.86 30.08
N ILE A 46 -3.47 -24.92 29.10
CA ILE A 46 -4.35 -24.96 27.95
C ILE A 46 -3.99 -26.12 27.02
N ALA A 47 -2.70 -26.34 26.77
CA ALA A 47 -2.20 -27.44 25.94
C ALA A 47 -2.63 -28.81 26.45
N TYR A 48 -2.59 -29.05 27.78
CA TYR A 48 -3.01 -30.28 28.42
C TYR A 48 -4.52 -30.61 28.25
N LYS A 49 -5.37 -29.66 27.84
CA LYS A 49 -6.77 -29.94 27.50
C LYS A 49 -6.91 -30.73 26.18
N TYR A 50 -5.88 -30.70 25.33
CA TYR A 50 -5.92 -31.29 23.97
C TYR A 50 -5.03 -32.52 23.85
N THR A 51 -3.94 -32.61 24.63
CA THR A 51 -2.96 -33.71 24.55
C THR A 51 -2.20 -33.89 25.85
N GLU A 52 -1.78 -35.15 26.13
CA GLU A 52 -0.84 -35.46 27.19
C GLU A 52 0.62 -35.33 26.74
N HIS A 53 0.88 -35.16 25.41
CA HIS A 53 2.22 -35.08 24.84
C HIS A 53 2.74 -33.64 24.87
N VAL A 54 2.88 -33.07 26.07
CA VAL A 54 3.46 -31.76 26.32
C VAL A 54 4.85 -31.97 26.99
N PHE A 55 5.90 -31.55 26.30
CA PHE A 55 7.28 -31.78 26.70
C PHE A 55 8.01 -30.48 26.95
N ASP A 56 8.79 -30.40 28.02
CA ASP A 56 9.66 -29.26 28.30
C ASP A 56 10.95 -29.30 27.47
N PHE A 57 11.34 -28.17 26.94
CA PHE A 57 12.60 -27.98 26.24
C PHE A 57 13.31 -26.72 26.75
N LYS A 58 14.55 -26.90 27.26
CA LYS A 58 15.34 -25.75 27.69
C LYS A 58 15.77 -24.92 26.44
N TRP A 59 15.30 -23.70 26.36
CA TRP A 59 15.64 -22.82 25.26
C TRP A 59 17.16 -22.61 25.12
N SER A 60 17.66 -22.79 23.88
CA SER A 60 19.09 -22.74 23.54
C SER A 60 19.41 -21.75 22.43
N ASN A 61 18.58 -20.73 22.21
CA ASN A 61 18.68 -19.79 21.07
C ASN A 61 18.66 -20.49 19.69
N ASP A 62 17.94 -21.59 19.59
CA ASP A 62 17.87 -22.43 18.39
C ASP A 62 16.44 -22.95 18.18
N PHE A 63 15.72 -22.34 17.24
CA PHE A 63 14.38 -22.78 16.88
C PHE A 63 14.39 -24.15 16.21
N SER A 64 15.40 -24.45 15.37
CA SER A 64 15.48 -25.75 14.70
C SER A 64 15.68 -26.89 15.70
N ALA A 65 16.47 -26.68 16.75
CA ALA A 65 16.65 -27.67 17.82
C ALA A 65 15.32 -27.96 18.54
N ALA A 66 14.55 -26.94 18.88
CA ALA A 66 13.24 -27.10 19.51
C ALA A 66 12.23 -27.81 18.58
N ARG A 67 12.16 -27.40 17.27
CA ARG A 67 11.28 -28.07 16.30
C ARG A 67 11.69 -29.51 16.05
N ASN A 68 12.97 -29.79 15.87
CA ASN A 68 13.48 -31.16 15.69
C ASN A 68 13.18 -32.05 16.91
N LYS A 69 13.16 -31.43 18.09
CA LYS A 69 12.74 -32.15 19.31
C LYS A 69 11.26 -32.53 19.22
N SER A 70 10.36 -31.65 18.75
CA SER A 70 8.96 -32.01 18.56
C SER A 70 8.78 -33.10 17.50
N LEU A 71 9.52 -33.02 16.38
CA LEU A 71 9.50 -34.06 15.34
C LEU A 71 9.93 -35.43 15.88
N SER A 72 10.88 -35.48 16.81
CA SER A 72 11.40 -36.74 17.36
C SER A 72 10.35 -37.56 18.14
N TYR A 73 9.23 -36.96 18.53
CA TYR A 73 8.14 -37.61 19.22
C TYR A 73 6.99 -38.05 18.26
N ALA A 74 6.99 -37.58 17.01
CA ALA A 74 5.94 -37.85 16.04
C ALA A 74 5.92 -39.31 15.60
N THR A 75 4.74 -39.92 15.58
CA THR A 75 4.52 -41.32 15.17
C THR A 75 3.60 -41.46 13.96
N GLY A 76 2.93 -40.40 13.53
CA GLY A 76 2.08 -40.39 12.35
C GLY A 76 2.87 -40.50 11.05
N LYS A 77 2.21 -40.89 9.97
CA LYS A 77 2.81 -40.94 8.61
C LYS A 77 3.22 -39.59 8.10
N TRP A 78 2.40 -38.57 8.38
CA TRP A 78 2.59 -37.18 8.02
C TRP A 78 2.90 -36.33 9.26
N ILE A 79 3.74 -35.34 9.08
CA ILE A 79 4.01 -34.29 10.08
C ILE A 79 3.45 -32.97 9.56
N LEU A 80 2.59 -32.34 10.33
CA LEU A 80 2.17 -30.94 10.16
C LEU A 80 2.83 -30.11 11.27
N VAL A 81 3.41 -28.97 10.88
CA VAL A 81 3.97 -28.01 11.84
C VAL A 81 3.14 -26.72 11.79
N LEU A 82 2.64 -26.28 12.94
CA LEU A 82 1.94 -25.00 13.09
C LEU A 82 2.55 -24.20 14.24
N ASP A 83 2.44 -22.88 14.14
CA ASP A 83 2.72 -21.96 15.25
C ASP A 83 1.42 -21.70 16.04
N ALA A 84 1.52 -21.37 17.33
CA ALA A 84 0.36 -21.26 18.22
C ALA A 84 -0.61 -20.12 17.87
N ASP A 85 -0.16 -19.13 17.07
CA ASP A 85 -0.96 -18.01 16.55
C ASP A 85 -1.55 -18.26 15.14
N GLU A 86 -1.43 -19.53 14.66
CA GLU A 86 -1.99 -20.02 13.40
C GLU A 86 -3.26 -20.89 13.65
N TYR A 87 -4.19 -20.94 12.69
CA TYR A 87 -5.39 -21.77 12.77
C TYR A 87 -5.93 -22.14 11.38
N LEU A 88 -6.75 -23.18 11.29
CA LEU A 88 -7.47 -23.58 10.09
C LEU A 88 -8.96 -23.30 10.24
N ASN A 89 -9.64 -23.03 9.12
CA ASN A 89 -11.09 -23.01 9.09
C ASN A 89 -11.64 -24.43 8.87
N THR A 90 -12.90 -24.67 9.17
CA THR A 90 -13.56 -25.97 9.03
C THR A 90 -13.45 -26.54 7.61
N ASP A 91 -13.69 -25.71 6.59
CA ASP A 91 -13.60 -26.12 5.18
C ASP A 91 -12.18 -26.52 4.77
N ASP A 92 -11.17 -25.83 5.33
CA ASP A 92 -9.76 -26.17 5.11
C ASP A 92 -9.41 -27.50 5.77
N CYS A 93 -9.96 -27.82 6.95
CA CYS A 93 -9.74 -29.09 7.61
C CYS A 93 -10.28 -30.28 6.80
N GLU A 94 -11.48 -30.16 6.22
CA GLU A 94 -12.04 -31.21 5.36
C GLU A 94 -11.22 -31.43 4.09
N ARG A 95 -10.78 -30.33 3.44
CA ARG A 95 -9.90 -30.42 2.27
C ARG A 95 -8.56 -31.05 2.61
N PHE A 96 -7.99 -30.69 3.77
CA PHE A 96 -6.73 -31.22 4.24
C PHE A 96 -6.82 -32.73 4.51
N LYS A 97 -7.85 -33.18 5.20
CA LYS A 97 -8.06 -34.59 5.47
C LYS A 97 -8.09 -35.41 4.18
N LYS A 98 -8.91 -35.00 3.20
CA LYS A 98 -9.00 -35.64 1.89
C LYS A 98 -7.66 -35.63 1.16
N PHE A 99 -6.88 -34.56 1.27
CA PHE A 99 -5.58 -34.44 0.65
C PHE A 99 -4.59 -35.47 1.21
N ILE A 100 -4.38 -35.53 2.54
CA ILE A 100 -3.41 -36.45 3.17
C ILE A 100 -3.82 -37.93 3.07
N GLU A 101 -5.13 -38.22 3.02
CA GLU A 101 -5.63 -39.58 2.83
C GLU A 101 -5.33 -40.14 1.43
N ASN A 102 -5.31 -39.28 0.41
CA ASN A 102 -5.12 -39.67 -0.99
C ASN A 102 -3.70 -39.45 -1.48
N GLU A 103 -2.89 -38.62 -0.82
CA GLU A 103 -1.56 -38.28 -1.26
C GLU A 103 -0.58 -39.43 -0.99
N GLN A 104 0.20 -39.78 -2.03
CA GLN A 104 1.23 -40.80 -1.90
C GLN A 104 2.50 -40.17 -1.30
N ILE A 105 3.11 -40.90 -0.35
CA ILE A 105 4.39 -40.51 0.24
C ILE A 105 5.48 -40.75 -0.76
N GLU A 106 6.03 -39.65 -1.31
CA GLU A 106 7.20 -39.66 -2.18
C GLU A 106 8.45 -39.24 -1.39
N GLN A 107 9.56 -39.88 -1.66
CA GLN A 107 10.84 -39.55 -1.02
C GLN A 107 11.27 -38.12 -1.40
N ASN A 108 11.71 -37.34 -0.40
CA ASN A 108 12.21 -35.98 -0.59
C ASN A 108 11.18 -34.95 -1.12
N LYS A 109 9.88 -35.25 -1.04
CA LYS A 109 8.81 -34.33 -1.39
C LYS A 109 8.22 -33.72 -0.14
N VAL A 110 8.18 -32.39 -0.09
CA VAL A 110 7.57 -31.62 1.00
C VAL A 110 6.54 -30.65 0.46
N TYR A 111 5.61 -30.21 1.32
CA TYR A 111 4.49 -29.37 0.92
C TYR A 111 4.56 -28.03 1.61
N SER A 112 4.49 -26.96 0.83
CA SER A 112 4.25 -25.63 1.35
C SER A 112 2.74 -25.38 1.52
N ILE A 113 2.39 -24.68 2.58
CA ILE A 113 1.03 -24.28 2.91
C ILE A 113 0.92 -22.78 2.69
N SER A 114 -0.20 -22.32 2.11
CA SER A 114 -0.50 -20.89 2.02
C SER A 114 -0.86 -20.35 3.40
N ILE A 115 -0.21 -19.26 3.81
CA ILE A 115 -0.44 -18.60 5.10
C ILE A 115 -0.98 -17.21 4.83
N ILE A 116 -2.23 -16.98 5.24
CA ILE A 116 -2.89 -15.70 5.20
C ILE A 116 -2.67 -14.98 6.53
N SER A 117 -1.85 -13.94 6.51
CA SER A 117 -1.51 -13.15 7.71
C SER A 117 -2.31 -11.86 7.76
N TYR A 118 -2.90 -11.59 8.93
CA TYR A 118 -3.61 -10.35 9.24
C TYR A 118 -2.62 -9.34 9.88
N VAL A 119 -2.44 -8.19 9.23
CA VAL A 119 -1.52 -7.12 9.64
C VAL A 119 -2.30 -5.86 9.96
N GLY A 120 -2.30 -5.40 11.19
CA GLY A 120 -3.05 -4.20 11.59
C GLY A 120 -3.48 -4.19 13.05
N GLU A 121 -4.50 -3.40 13.36
CA GLU A 121 -5.01 -3.26 14.74
C GLU A 121 -5.92 -4.41 15.14
N SER A 122 -6.73 -4.90 14.21
CA SER A 122 -7.66 -6.01 14.46
C SER A 122 -7.92 -6.77 13.15
N ILE A 123 -8.39 -8.02 13.22
CA ILE A 123 -8.74 -8.84 12.05
C ILE A 123 -9.74 -8.11 11.13
N ARG A 124 -10.66 -7.31 11.69
CA ARG A 124 -11.69 -6.59 10.92
C ARG A 124 -11.13 -5.45 10.07
N ASN A 125 -9.99 -4.88 10.48
CA ASN A 125 -9.35 -3.72 9.83
C ASN A 125 -7.91 -4.07 9.41
N ALA A 126 -7.58 -5.36 9.30
CA ALA A 126 -6.25 -5.82 8.92
C ALA A 126 -6.05 -5.74 7.41
N ASN A 127 -4.85 -5.36 7.00
CA ASN A 127 -4.35 -5.70 5.68
C ASN A 127 -4.05 -7.20 5.65
N VAL A 128 -4.33 -7.84 4.53
CA VAL A 128 -4.09 -9.26 4.34
C VAL A 128 -2.83 -9.44 3.50
N THR A 129 -1.91 -10.26 3.99
CA THR A 129 -0.73 -10.67 3.23
C THR A 129 -0.71 -12.19 3.12
N GLU A 130 -0.31 -12.70 1.96
CA GLU A 130 -0.17 -14.12 1.72
C GLU A 130 1.30 -14.50 1.56
N SER A 131 1.70 -15.60 2.20
CA SER A 131 3.02 -16.21 2.06
C SER A 131 2.89 -17.72 2.04
N THR A 132 3.92 -18.42 1.58
CA THR A 132 3.95 -19.89 1.59
C THR A 132 5.14 -20.37 2.42
N MET A 133 4.90 -21.36 3.27
CA MET A 133 5.95 -21.99 4.08
C MET A 133 5.83 -23.51 4.03
N VAL A 134 6.98 -24.21 4.04
CA VAL A 134 7.00 -25.66 4.17
C VAL A 134 6.56 -26.04 5.58
N ARG A 135 5.40 -26.70 5.68
CA ARG A 135 4.76 -27.05 6.95
C ARG A 135 4.28 -28.51 7.01
N LEU A 136 4.19 -29.20 5.85
CA LEU A 136 3.72 -30.58 5.76
C LEU A 136 4.75 -31.45 5.06
N PHE A 137 5.13 -32.56 5.65
CA PHE A 137 6.10 -33.51 5.09
C PHE A 137 5.94 -34.93 5.68
N PRO A 138 6.41 -35.97 4.96
CA PRO A 138 6.37 -37.34 5.45
C PRO A 138 7.31 -37.54 6.63
N ASN A 139 6.86 -38.34 7.60
CA ASN A 139 7.67 -38.73 8.76
C ASN A 139 8.70 -39.82 8.39
N ASN A 140 9.72 -40.01 9.24
CA ASN A 140 10.72 -41.09 9.16
C ASN A 140 11.57 -41.11 7.87
N GLN A 141 11.73 -39.96 7.18
CA GLN A 141 12.57 -39.82 5.99
C GLN A 141 13.84 -38.99 6.20
N GLY A 142 14.24 -38.76 7.46
CA GLY A 142 15.41 -37.93 7.79
C GLY A 142 15.20 -36.43 7.57
N ILE A 143 13.97 -36.02 7.26
CA ILE A 143 13.62 -34.61 7.09
C ILE A 143 13.71 -33.91 8.42
N HIS A 144 14.39 -32.76 8.46
CA HIS A 144 14.57 -32.01 9.68
C HIS A 144 14.72 -30.50 9.42
N TYR A 145 14.55 -29.70 10.47
CA TYR A 145 14.81 -28.25 10.44
C TYR A 145 16.31 -27.96 10.61
N PHE A 146 16.79 -27.04 9.80
CA PHE A 146 18.16 -26.57 9.80
C PHE A 146 18.23 -25.06 9.98
N ARG A 147 19.22 -24.53 10.67
CA ARG A 147 19.46 -23.14 11.09
C ARG A 147 18.67 -22.72 12.32
N PRO A 148 19.34 -22.05 13.29
CA PRO A 148 18.74 -21.70 14.57
C PRO A 148 17.65 -20.61 14.47
N ILE A 149 17.63 -19.87 13.36
CA ILE A 149 16.61 -18.84 13.07
C ILE A 149 16.34 -18.81 11.57
N HIS A 150 15.09 -18.52 11.17
CA HIS A 150 14.61 -18.62 9.80
C HIS A 150 14.88 -20.02 9.22
N GLU A 151 14.41 -21.01 9.96
CA GLU A 151 14.69 -22.42 9.75
C GLU A 151 14.26 -22.86 8.34
N GLN A 152 15.06 -23.69 7.72
CA GLN A 152 14.77 -24.36 6.45
C GLN A 152 14.57 -25.85 6.69
N VAL A 153 13.66 -26.46 5.94
CA VAL A 153 13.44 -27.91 5.94
C VAL A 153 14.40 -28.55 4.94
N VAL A 154 15.21 -29.50 5.42
CA VAL A 154 16.24 -30.18 4.62
C VAL A 154 16.13 -31.69 4.78
N ASP A 155 16.76 -32.43 3.87
CA ASP A 155 16.93 -33.88 3.97
C ASP A 155 18.04 -34.27 4.98
N ALA A 156 18.28 -35.56 5.15
CA ALA A 156 19.34 -36.09 6.03
C ALA A 156 20.76 -35.60 5.67
N ASN A 157 20.99 -35.14 4.44
CA ASN A 157 22.26 -34.63 3.94
C ASN A 157 22.36 -33.10 4.02
N GLY A 158 21.33 -32.42 4.56
CA GLY A 158 21.26 -30.95 4.62
C GLY A 158 20.90 -30.29 3.27
N ILE A 159 20.31 -31.01 2.34
CA ILE A 159 19.90 -30.50 1.03
C ILE A 159 18.44 -30.01 1.11
N LEU A 160 18.16 -28.82 0.55
CA LEU A 160 16.81 -28.29 0.41
C LEU A 160 15.95 -29.23 -0.45
N LEU A 161 14.72 -29.48 0.00
CA LEU A 161 13.81 -30.44 -0.62
C LEU A 161 12.95 -29.79 -1.71
N SER A 162 12.51 -30.61 -2.66
CA SER A 162 11.54 -30.20 -3.66
C SER A 162 10.19 -29.89 -2.99
N THR A 163 9.64 -28.70 -3.25
CA THR A 163 8.43 -28.20 -2.61
C THR A 163 7.27 -28.18 -3.58
N THR A 164 6.14 -28.78 -3.19
CA THR A 164 4.85 -28.69 -3.89
C THR A 164 3.89 -27.85 -3.05
N VAL A 165 3.09 -27.01 -3.67
CA VAL A 165 2.06 -26.23 -2.94
C VAL A 165 0.88 -27.14 -2.62
N SER A 166 0.47 -27.18 -1.36
CA SER A 166 -0.72 -27.91 -0.92
C SER A 166 -1.98 -27.06 -1.14
N PRO A 167 -3.17 -27.68 -1.29
CA PRO A 167 -4.43 -26.97 -1.46
C PRO A 167 -5.01 -26.44 -0.13
N ILE A 168 -4.14 -26.16 0.86
CA ILE A 168 -4.53 -25.86 2.23
C ILE A 168 -4.11 -24.45 2.57
N THR A 169 -4.97 -23.76 3.31
CA THR A 169 -4.72 -22.41 3.80
C THR A 169 -4.72 -22.39 5.33
N VAL A 170 -3.74 -21.70 5.89
CA VAL A 170 -3.60 -21.43 7.32
C VAL A 170 -3.73 -19.93 7.55
N TYR A 171 -4.39 -19.54 8.61
CA TYR A 171 -4.64 -18.15 8.98
C TYR A 171 -3.76 -17.77 10.17
N HIS A 172 -3.04 -16.65 10.07
CA HIS A 172 -2.06 -16.20 11.05
C HIS A 172 -2.42 -14.82 11.60
N THR A 173 -2.38 -14.65 12.92
CA THR A 173 -2.76 -13.41 13.63
C THR A 173 -1.61 -12.73 14.38
N GLY A 174 -0.40 -13.29 14.33
CA GLY A 174 0.77 -12.83 15.06
C GLY A 174 1.34 -11.46 14.63
N TYR A 175 0.77 -10.82 13.58
CA TYR A 175 1.13 -9.47 13.14
C TYR A 175 0.10 -8.40 13.53
N LEU A 176 -0.86 -8.72 14.37
CA LEU A 176 -1.72 -7.72 14.99
C LEU A 176 -0.92 -6.91 16.03
N LYS A 177 -1.20 -5.60 16.14
CA LYS A 177 -0.38 -4.67 16.96
C LYS A 177 -0.22 -5.12 18.41
N ASP A 178 -1.27 -5.62 19.03
CA ASP A 178 -1.25 -6.08 20.42
C ASP A 178 -0.29 -7.27 20.63
N THR A 179 -0.19 -8.15 19.64
CA THR A 179 0.70 -9.33 19.67
C THR A 179 2.16 -8.94 19.43
N VAL A 180 2.41 -7.98 18.52
CA VAL A 180 3.77 -7.54 18.16
C VAL A 180 4.46 -6.78 19.31
N GLN A 181 3.71 -5.96 20.07
CA GLN A 181 4.27 -5.17 21.17
C GLN A 181 4.65 -6.00 22.38
N LYS A 182 3.96 -7.12 22.63
CA LYS A 182 4.21 -7.99 23.78
C LYS A 182 5.47 -8.86 23.64
N LYS A 183 5.92 -9.14 22.41
CA LYS A 183 7.04 -10.06 22.14
C LYS A 183 8.29 -9.27 21.72
N ASP A 184 9.34 -9.24 22.51
CA ASP A 184 10.65 -8.65 22.16
C ASP A 184 11.39 -9.51 21.11
N LYS A 185 10.72 -9.71 19.95
CA LYS A 185 11.24 -10.54 18.85
C LYS A 185 12.61 -10.07 18.36
N HIS A 186 12.84 -8.76 18.44
CA HIS A 186 14.03 -8.15 17.87
C HIS A 186 15.31 -8.50 18.66
N ASN A 187 15.33 -8.26 19.95
CA ASN A 187 16.53 -8.51 20.78
C ASN A 187 16.86 -10.00 20.78
N ARG A 188 15.83 -10.86 20.83
CA ARG A 188 15.99 -12.31 20.69
C ARG A 188 16.64 -12.69 19.34
N ASN A 189 16.14 -12.21 18.21
CA ASN A 189 16.67 -12.53 16.87
C ASN A 189 18.12 -12.03 16.74
N GLN A 190 18.42 -10.84 17.26
CA GLN A 190 19.77 -10.29 17.24
C GLN A 190 20.77 -11.11 18.08
N ALA A 191 20.35 -11.64 19.24
CA ALA A 191 21.16 -12.55 20.05
C ALA A 191 21.48 -13.83 19.28
N ILE A 192 20.47 -14.45 18.64
CA ILE A 192 20.66 -15.68 17.85
C ILE A 192 21.62 -15.43 16.67
N PHE A 193 21.46 -14.34 15.93
CA PHE A 193 22.40 -14.00 14.85
C PHE A 193 23.83 -13.74 15.35
N SER A 194 23.97 -13.12 16.51
CA SER A 194 25.29 -12.86 17.09
C SER A 194 26.00 -14.17 17.45
N GLU A 195 25.29 -15.10 18.06
CA GLU A 195 25.80 -16.43 18.41
C GLU A 195 26.12 -17.26 17.16
N LEU A 196 25.22 -17.25 16.16
CA LEU A 196 25.42 -17.92 14.89
C LEU A 196 26.68 -17.44 14.16
N LYS A 197 26.94 -16.11 14.20
CA LYS A 197 28.11 -15.52 13.58
C LYS A 197 29.40 -16.00 14.23
N GLN A 198 29.39 -16.20 15.56
CA GLN A 198 30.56 -16.63 16.31
C GLN A 198 30.82 -18.14 16.16
N SER A 199 29.77 -18.97 16.09
CA SER A 199 29.88 -20.44 16.08
C SER A 199 30.21 -21.00 14.70
N SER A 200 29.39 -20.70 13.67
CA SER A 200 29.51 -21.30 12.34
C SER A 200 29.71 -20.29 11.21
N GLY A 201 29.65 -18.99 11.52
CA GLY A 201 29.65 -17.92 10.53
C GLY A 201 28.34 -17.87 9.72
N PHE A 202 28.22 -16.83 8.88
CA PHE A 202 27.04 -16.62 8.04
C PHE A 202 27.20 -17.25 6.66
N ILE A 203 26.19 -18.02 6.26
CA ILE A 203 25.97 -18.47 4.88
C ILE A 203 25.20 -17.38 4.09
N PRO A 204 25.10 -17.48 2.75
CA PRO A 204 24.35 -16.50 1.94
C PRO A 204 22.92 -16.27 2.41
N TYR A 205 22.21 -17.32 2.81
CA TYR A 205 20.84 -17.23 3.32
C TYR A 205 20.72 -16.39 4.61
N ASP A 206 21.68 -16.49 5.52
CA ASP A 206 21.67 -15.66 6.74
C ASP A 206 21.80 -14.18 6.42
N TYR A 207 22.65 -13.83 5.44
CA TYR A 207 22.73 -12.43 4.97
C TYR A 207 21.41 -11.96 4.37
N PHE A 208 20.69 -12.81 3.60
CA PHE A 208 19.37 -12.49 3.07
C PHE A 208 18.37 -12.22 4.20
N THR A 209 18.27 -13.10 5.19
CA THR A 209 17.33 -12.95 6.30
C THR A 209 17.67 -11.76 7.22
N ILE A 210 18.96 -11.50 7.46
CA ILE A 210 19.43 -10.28 8.14
C ILE A 210 19.02 -9.03 7.35
N GLY A 211 19.11 -9.08 6.02
CA GLY A 211 18.63 -8.04 5.13
C GLY A 211 17.14 -7.74 5.33
N ASN A 212 16.31 -8.79 5.42
CA ASN A 212 14.88 -8.66 5.69
C ASN A 212 14.61 -8.01 7.07
N GLU A 213 15.34 -8.39 8.11
CA GLU A 213 15.23 -7.78 9.45
C GLU A 213 15.55 -6.27 9.42
N TYR A 214 16.61 -5.87 8.71
CA TYR A 214 16.94 -4.45 8.56
C TYR A 214 15.92 -3.70 7.71
N ALA A 215 15.40 -4.31 6.63
CA ALA A 215 14.39 -3.71 5.76
C ALA A 215 13.09 -3.44 6.52
N THR A 216 12.64 -4.39 7.35
CA THR A 216 11.44 -4.24 8.21
C THR A 216 11.57 -3.06 9.19
N LYS A 217 12.80 -2.74 9.63
CA LYS A 217 13.08 -1.58 10.49
C LYS A 217 13.26 -0.28 9.74
N GLY A 218 13.25 -0.31 8.41
CA GLY A 218 13.56 0.85 7.58
C GLY A 218 15.04 1.20 7.48
N ASP A 219 15.96 0.39 8.03
CA ASP A 219 17.41 0.57 7.85
C ASP A 219 17.85 -0.01 6.49
N TYR A 220 17.40 0.67 5.43
CA TYR A 220 17.63 0.23 4.05
C TYR A 220 19.11 0.19 3.66
N LYS A 221 19.98 0.96 4.33
CA LYS A 221 21.44 0.92 4.06
C LYS A 221 22.03 -0.42 4.51
N LYS A 222 21.73 -0.87 5.73
CA LYS A 222 22.20 -2.17 6.22
C LYS A 222 21.48 -3.33 5.54
N ALA A 223 20.20 -3.17 5.20
CA ALA A 223 19.47 -4.14 4.40
C ALA A 223 20.15 -4.40 3.07
N LEU A 224 20.44 -3.34 2.30
CA LEU A 224 21.10 -3.46 1.00
C LEU A 224 22.50 -4.09 1.12
N TYR A 225 23.30 -3.66 2.08
CA TYR A 225 24.61 -4.27 2.33
C TYR A 225 24.51 -5.80 2.57
N SER A 226 23.49 -6.22 3.31
CA SER A 226 23.27 -7.63 3.60
C SER A 226 22.80 -8.39 2.35
N TYR A 227 21.85 -7.83 1.60
CA TYR A 227 21.36 -8.42 0.34
C TYR A 227 22.46 -8.54 -0.72
N GLU A 228 23.29 -7.52 -0.92
CA GLU A 228 24.41 -7.56 -1.86
C GLU A 228 25.40 -8.69 -1.51
N ARG A 229 25.63 -8.92 -0.19
CA ARG A 229 26.47 -10.04 0.27
C ARG A 229 25.81 -11.38 0.06
N ALA A 230 24.53 -11.49 0.34
CA ALA A 230 23.75 -12.68 0.10
C ALA A 230 23.79 -13.06 -1.40
N PHE A 231 23.43 -12.11 -2.24
CA PHE A 231 23.36 -12.28 -3.69
C PHE A 231 24.69 -12.66 -4.32
N LYS A 232 25.79 -11.99 -3.92
CA LYS A 232 27.13 -12.26 -4.48
C LYS A 232 27.63 -13.67 -4.19
N LYS A 233 27.20 -14.28 -3.08
CA LYS A 233 27.69 -15.58 -2.62
C LYS A 233 26.70 -16.73 -2.89
N ALA A 234 25.48 -16.41 -3.30
CA ALA A 234 24.44 -17.39 -3.55
C ALA A 234 24.64 -18.13 -4.89
N ALA A 235 24.21 -19.38 -4.94
CA ALA A 235 24.02 -20.06 -6.20
C ALA A 235 22.77 -19.51 -6.92
N PRO A 236 22.78 -19.36 -8.26
CA PRO A 236 21.66 -18.77 -9.01
C PRO A 236 20.32 -19.47 -8.84
N ASN A 237 20.31 -20.76 -8.52
CA ASN A 237 19.12 -21.59 -8.33
C ASN A 237 18.57 -21.61 -6.91
N ASN A 238 19.11 -20.78 -6.00
CA ASN A 238 18.56 -20.69 -4.65
C ASN A 238 17.11 -20.14 -4.69
N PRO A 239 16.15 -20.77 -3.99
CA PRO A 239 14.73 -20.36 -4.03
C PRO A 239 14.48 -18.90 -3.66
N TRP A 240 15.29 -18.34 -2.75
CA TRP A 240 15.15 -16.97 -2.25
C TRP A 240 15.87 -15.91 -3.09
N ILE A 241 16.54 -16.30 -4.20
CA ILE A 241 17.33 -15.36 -5.01
C ILE A 241 16.47 -14.29 -5.69
N LEU A 242 15.27 -14.68 -6.12
CA LEU A 242 14.31 -13.77 -6.75
C LEU A 242 13.81 -12.72 -5.75
N ASP A 243 13.48 -13.15 -4.53
CA ASP A 243 13.08 -12.24 -3.46
C ASP A 243 14.21 -11.29 -3.09
N CYS A 244 15.43 -11.80 -2.94
CA CYS A 244 16.61 -10.98 -2.67
C CYS A 244 16.83 -9.93 -3.76
N ALA A 245 16.76 -10.31 -5.03
CA ALA A 245 16.92 -9.40 -6.17
C ALA A 245 15.80 -8.34 -6.21
N SER A 246 14.57 -8.71 -5.89
CA SER A 246 13.44 -7.78 -5.82
C SER A 246 13.61 -6.74 -4.72
N GLN A 247 14.08 -7.15 -3.54
CA GLN A 247 14.40 -6.24 -2.44
C GLN A 247 15.56 -5.30 -2.82
N MET A 248 16.61 -5.83 -3.45
CA MET A 248 17.72 -5.02 -3.94
C MET A 248 17.24 -3.99 -4.97
N PHE A 249 16.43 -4.41 -5.96
CA PHE A 249 15.83 -3.50 -6.95
C PHE A 249 15.07 -2.36 -6.26
N THR A 250 14.19 -2.67 -5.34
CA THR A 250 13.38 -1.70 -4.61
C THR A 250 14.24 -0.69 -3.84
N ILE A 251 15.28 -1.16 -3.17
CA ILE A 251 16.18 -0.29 -2.39
C ILE A 251 17.08 0.53 -3.32
N TYR A 252 17.57 -0.02 -4.42
CA TYR A 252 18.32 0.73 -5.43
C TYR A 252 17.48 1.88 -5.99
N MET A 253 16.21 1.65 -6.33
CA MET A 253 15.29 2.71 -6.78
C MET A 253 15.09 3.77 -5.70
N LYS A 254 14.92 3.38 -4.44
CA LYS A 254 14.77 4.29 -3.30
C LYS A 254 16.01 5.19 -3.10
N PHE A 255 17.21 4.68 -3.38
CA PHE A 255 18.47 5.43 -3.26
C PHE A 255 18.91 6.09 -4.56
N ASN A 256 18.05 6.17 -5.58
CA ASN A 256 18.37 6.70 -6.91
C ASN A 256 19.58 6.00 -7.57
N ARG A 257 19.84 4.73 -7.20
CA ARG A 257 20.86 3.87 -7.83
C ARG A 257 20.26 3.14 -9.03
N VAL A 258 19.72 3.89 -9.98
CA VAL A 258 18.91 3.37 -11.09
C VAL A 258 19.67 2.45 -12.03
N HIS A 259 20.97 2.65 -12.20
CA HIS A 259 21.81 1.75 -12.99
C HIS A 259 21.94 0.39 -12.31
N ASP A 260 22.16 0.36 -11.00
CA ASP A 260 22.24 -0.90 -10.26
C ASP A 260 20.87 -1.63 -10.26
N ALA A 261 19.76 -0.88 -10.22
CA ALA A 261 18.42 -1.44 -10.40
C ALA A 261 18.24 -2.06 -11.79
N TRP A 262 18.75 -1.42 -12.84
CA TRP A 262 18.74 -1.95 -14.20
C TRP A 262 19.58 -3.23 -14.32
N GLU A 263 20.76 -3.24 -13.75
CA GLU A 263 21.66 -4.40 -13.79
C GLU A 263 21.05 -5.61 -13.09
N ILE A 264 20.52 -5.44 -11.88
CA ILE A 264 19.90 -6.57 -11.16
C ILE A 264 18.63 -7.08 -11.87
N LEU A 265 17.84 -6.19 -12.47
CA LEU A 265 16.69 -6.55 -13.30
C LEU A 265 17.11 -7.46 -14.45
N HIS A 266 18.17 -7.10 -15.17
CA HIS A 266 18.65 -7.86 -16.33
C HIS A 266 19.37 -9.13 -15.91
N GLN A 267 20.17 -9.09 -14.85
CA GLN A 267 20.89 -10.27 -14.38
C GLN A 267 19.97 -11.39 -13.92
N VAL A 268 18.80 -11.06 -13.36
CA VAL A 268 17.92 -12.05 -12.73
C VAL A 268 16.63 -12.24 -13.52
N PHE A 269 15.86 -11.18 -13.68
CA PHE A 269 14.47 -11.30 -14.17
C PHE A 269 14.35 -11.41 -15.68
N SER A 270 15.37 -11.02 -16.46
CA SER A 270 15.36 -11.21 -17.92
C SER A 270 15.32 -12.68 -18.37
N HIS A 271 15.65 -13.61 -17.46
CA HIS A 271 15.51 -15.06 -17.69
C HIS A 271 14.07 -15.54 -17.60
N TYR A 272 13.14 -14.69 -17.15
CA TYR A 272 11.73 -14.99 -16.94
C TYR A 272 10.81 -14.00 -17.69
N PRO A 273 10.96 -13.85 -19.03
CA PRO A 273 10.28 -12.81 -19.79
C PRO A 273 8.75 -13.01 -19.87
N ASP A 274 8.27 -14.21 -19.62
CA ASP A 274 6.83 -14.51 -19.64
C ASP A 274 6.14 -14.15 -18.32
N TYR A 275 6.90 -13.91 -17.24
CA TYR A 275 6.35 -13.58 -15.93
C TYR A 275 6.19 -12.07 -15.72
N PRO A 276 5.18 -11.66 -14.95
CA PRO A 276 4.85 -10.25 -14.78
C PRO A 276 5.95 -9.42 -14.11
N GLU A 277 6.74 -10.02 -13.20
CA GLU A 277 7.73 -9.29 -12.40
C GLU A 277 8.76 -8.58 -13.26
N TYR A 278 9.28 -9.24 -14.31
CA TYR A 278 10.25 -8.61 -15.21
C TYR A 278 9.73 -7.31 -15.82
N HIS A 279 8.51 -7.36 -16.34
CA HIS A 279 7.88 -6.23 -17.00
C HIS A 279 7.41 -5.17 -16.00
N ALA A 280 6.94 -5.56 -14.82
CA ALA A 280 6.53 -4.63 -13.76
C ALA A 280 7.73 -3.80 -13.24
N PHE A 281 8.87 -4.45 -12.99
CA PHE A 281 10.10 -3.74 -12.60
C PHE A 281 10.61 -2.84 -13.72
N LYS A 282 10.65 -3.34 -14.95
CA LYS A 282 11.09 -2.59 -16.13
C LYS A 282 10.21 -1.36 -16.35
N GLY A 283 8.89 -1.52 -16.30
CA GLY A 283 7.93 -0.42 -16.41
C GLY A 283 8.06 0.60 -15.28
N SER A 284 8.31 0.13 -14.04
CA SER A 284 8.56 1.00 -12.89
C SER A 284 9.80 1.88 -13.07
N LEU A 285 10.85 1.34 -13.67
CA LEU A 285 12.08 2.08 -13.94
C LEU A 285 11.90 3.09 -15.07
N TYR A 286 11.19 2.72 -16.13
CA TYR A 286 10.84 3.65 -17.20
C TYR A 286 9.97 4.81 -16.71
N GLU A 287 8.92 4.53 -15.89
CA GLU A 287 8.08 5.56 -15.29
C GLU A 287 8.90 6.51 -14.42
N TYR A 288 9.78 5.96 -13.56
CA TYR A 288 10.66 6.75 -12.72
C TYR A 288 11.56 7.69 -13.54
N ALA A 289 12.06 7.22 -14.68
CA ALA A 289 12.88 8.01 -15.57
C ALA A 289 12.11 9.00 -16.47
N GLY A 290 10.77 9.03 -16.39
CA GLY A 290 9.93 9.91 -17.21
C GLY A 290 9.62 9.38 -18.63
N HIS A 291 9.94 8.11 -18.91
CA HIS A 291 9.63 7.45 -20.20
C HIS A 291 8.25 6.79 -20.18
N TYR A 292 7.20 7.59 -20.18
CA TYR A 292 5.83 7.11 -19.96
C TYR A 292 5.36 6.11 -21.03
N SER A 293 5.71 6.29 -22.32
CA SER A 293 5.34 5.35 -23.39
C SER A 293 5.92 3.96 -23.17
N LEU A 294 7.23 3.86 -22.86
CA LEU A 294 7.91 2.60 -22.57
C LEU A 294 7.40 1.98 -21.25
N ALA A 295 7.08 2.84 -20.28
CA ALA A 295 6.49 2.40 -19.03
C ALA A 295 5.13 1.76 -19.24
N LYS A 296 4.22 2.39 -20.00
CA LYS A 296 2.89 1.85 -20.34
C LYS A 296 3.00 0.50 -21.04
N GLU A 297 3.84 0.41 -22.08
CA GLU A 297 4.07 -0.85 -22.81
C GLU A 297 4.48 -1.98 -21.86
N SER A 298 5.50 -1.73 -21.01
CA SER A 298 5.99 -2.74 -20.09
C SER A 298 4.97 -3.11 -19.01
N LEU A 299 4.26 -2.13 -18.42
CA LEU A 299 3.27 -2.37 -17.38
C LEU A 299 2.03 -3.11 -17.92
N LEU A 300 1.58 -2.79 -19.14
CA LEU A 300 0.52 -3.53 -19.81
C LEU A 300 0.94 -4.97 -20.11
N THR A 301 2.20 -5.18 -20.54
CA THR A 301 2.75 -6.53 -20.75
C THR A 301 2.75 -7.32 -19.44
N ALA A 302 3.14 -6.70 -18.31
CA ALA A 302 3.09 -7.36 -17.00
C ALA A 302 1.67 -7.84 -16.66
N PHE A 303 0.69 -6.96 -16.83
CA PHE A 303 -0.71 -7.25 -16.55
C PHE A 303 -1.27 -8.37 -17.47
N HIS A 304 -1.05 -8.27 -18.78
CA HIS A 304 -1.54 -9.26 -19.74
C HIS A 304 -0.84 -10.63 -19.61
N ASN A 305 0.46 -10.66 -19.31
CA ASN A 305 1.17 -11.91 -19.05
C ASN A 305 0.58 -12.63 -17.84
N ALA A 306 0.29 -11.91 -16.74
CA ALA A 306 -0.36 -12.49 -15.58
C ALA A 306 -1.74 -13.06 -15.91
N GLU A 307 -2.58 -12.32 -16.65
CA GLU A 307 -3.89 -12.80 -17.10
C GLU A 307 -3.77 -14.05 -18.01
N ALA A 308 -2.78 -14.08 -18.90
CA ALA A 308 -2.57 -15.21 -19.80
C ALA A 308 -2.06 -16.45 -19.07
N LEU A 309 -1.16 -16.29 -18.10
CA LEU A 309 -0.62 -17.36 -17.28
C LEU A 309 -1.66 -17.93 -16.32
N SER A 310 -2.46 -17.08 -15.66
CA SER A 310 -3.49 -17.51 -14.70
C SER A 310 -4.58 -18.42 -15.32
N ARG A 311 -4.76 -18.33 -16.64
CA ARG A 311 -5.65 -19.24 -17.38
C ARG A 311 -5.04 -20.62 -17.66
N LYS A 312 -3.71 -20.77 -17.51
CA LYS A 312 -2.96 -21.99 -17.88
C LYS A 312 -2.39 -22.71 -16.68
N THR A 313 -2.03 -21.96 -15.63
CA THR A 313 -1.35 -22.49 -14.44
C THR A 313 -1.83 -21.79 -13.19
N ASP A 314 -1.79 -22.49 -12.05
CA ASP A 314 -2.08 -21.89 -10.75
C ASP A 314 -0.98 -20.91 -10.30
N ARG A 315 0.23 -21.05 -10.84
CA ARG A 315 1.36 -20.17 -10.54
C ARG A 315 1.67 -19.25 -11.71
N PHE A 316 1.08 -18.07 -11.69
CA PHE A 316 1.23 -17.02 -12.70
C PHE A 316 2.20 -15.89 -12.32
N PHE A 317 2.97 -16.07 -11.24
CA PHE A 317 3.96 -15.14 -10.72
C PHE A 317 5.18 -15.88 -10.17
N LEU A 318 6.31 -15.18 -10.04
CA LEU A 318 7.54 -15.70 -9.46
C LEU A 318 7.64 -15.41 -7.95
N ILE A 319 7.31 -14.20 -7.55
CA ILE A 319 7.48 -13.67 -6.18
C ILE A 319 6.11 -13.39 -5.54
N ASN A 320 5.31 -12.52 -6.21
CA ASN A 320 4.06 -12.04 -5.64
C ASN A 320 3.05 -11.70 -6.76
N PRO A 321 1.78 -12.16 -6.64
CA PRO A 321 0.74 -11.90 -7.64
C PRO A 321 0.46 -10.41 -7.89
N SER A 322 0.80 -9.54 -6.95
CA SER A 322 0.61 -8.09 -7.11
C SER A 322 1.41 -7.49 -8.27
N TYR A 323 2.52 -8.10 -8.67
CA TYR A 323 3.31 -7.65 -9.82
C TYR A 323 2.60 -7.87 -11.16
N GLY A 324 1.61 -8.76 -11.22
CA GLY A 324 0.74 -8.97 -12.39
C GLY A 324 -0.62 -8.29 -12.28
N SER A 325 -0.91 -7.55 -11.21
CA SER A 325 -2.22 -6.97 -10.95
C SER A 325 -2.12 -5.53 -10.44
N ILE A 326 -2.14 -5.35 -9.13
CA ILE A 326 -2.23 -4.04 -8.47
C ILE A 326 -1.03 -3.13 -8.78
N VAL A 327 0.19 -3.66 -8.83
CA VAL A 327 1.40 -2.86 -9.08
C VAL A 327 1.38 -2.21 -10.48
N PRO A 328 1.22 -2.96 -11.59
CA PRO A 328 1.16 -2.34 -12.91
C PRO A 328 -0.06 -1.45 -13.07
N LEU A 329 -1.24 -1.84 -12.58
CA LEU A 329 -2.46 -1.04 -12.72
C LEU A 329 -2.39 0.30 -12.00
N SER A 330 -1.85 0.34 -10.78
CA SER A 330 -1.68 1.60 -10.02
C SER A 330 -0.70 2.56 -10.70
N ARG A 331 0.36 2.03 -11.33
CA ARG A 331 1.32 2.84 -12.10
C ARG A 331 0.73 3.34 -13.41
N LEU A 332 -0.02 2.48 -14.11
CA LEU A 332 -0.77 2.87 -15.32
C LEU A 332 -1.81 3.95 -15.00
N LEU A 333 -2.53 3.82 -13.89
CA LEU A 333 -3.44 4.86 -13.41
C LEU A 333 -2.73 6.19 -13.16
N LYS A 334 -1.53 6.15 -12.56
CA LYS A 334 -0.72 7.35 -12.32
C LYS A 334 -0.31 8.01 -13.65
N ILE A 335 0.14 7.22 -14.63
CA ILE A 335 0.50 7.72 -15.97
C ILE A 335 -0.73 8.30 -16.66
N ALA A 336 -1.87 7.60 -16.64
CA ALA A 336 -3.12 8.08 -17.23
C ALA A 336 -3.60 9.41 -16.63
N LYS A 337 -3.37 9.64 -15.31
CA LYS A 337 -3.62 10.93 -14.67
C LYS A 337 -2.71 12.05 -15.20
N VAL A 338 -1.43 11.78 -15.41
CA VAL A 338 -0.48 12.72 -16.02
C VAL A 338 -0.88 13.03 -17.45
N GLU A 339 -1.32 12.02 -18.20
CA GLU A 339 -1.80 12.17 -19.58
C GLU A 339 -3.22 12.77 -19.67
N GLN A 340 -3.91 13.02 -18.54
CA GLN A 340 -5.31 13.48 -18.48
C GLN A 340 -6.27 12.58 -19.27
N ASN A 341 -5.93 11.29 -19.46
CA ASN A 341 -6.71 10.33 -20.23
C ASN A 341 -7.83 9.73 -19.37
N LYS A 342 -9.01 10.35 -19.41
CA LYS A 342 -10.18 9.99 -18.58
C LYS A 342 -10.66 8.55 -18.82
N GLU A 343 -10.61 8.07 -20.07
CA GLU A 343 -11.02 6.72 -20.42
C GLU A 343 -10.09 5.66 -19.79
N GLU A 344 -8.78 5.84 -19.89
CA GLU A 344 -7.81 4.95 -19.23
C GLU A 344 -7.92 5.02 -17.70
N ILE A 345 -8.16 6.21 -17.13
CA ILE A 345 -8.36 6.35 -15.68
C ILE A 345 -9.54 5.51 -15.21
N VAL A 346 -10.69 5.63 -15.89
CA VAL A 346 -11.89 4.83 -15.56
C VAL A 346 -11.59 3.34 -15.69
N TYR A 347 -10.93 2.92 -16.79
CA TYR A 347 -10.58 1.53 -17.02
C TYR A 347 -9.69 0.97 -15.90
N TYR A 348 -8.59 1.66 -15.56
CA TYR A 348 -7.68 1.18 -14.51
C TYR A 348 -8.30 1.25 -13.13
N CYS A 349 -9.10 2.26 -12.82
CA CYS A 349 -9.84 2.33 -11.56
C CYS A 349 -10.79 1.12 -11.41
N ILE A 350 -11.56 0.78 -12.44
CA ILE A 350 -12.46 -0.37 -12.41
C ILE A 350 -11.68 -1.67 -12.18
N LYS A 351 -10.56 -1.87 -12.88
CA LYS A 351 -9.71 -3.05 -12.71
C LYS A 351 -9.12 -3.17 -11.29
N ILE A 352 -8.67 -2.08 -10.70
CA ILE A 352 -8.16 -2.04 -9.31
C ILE A 352 -9.31 -2.35 -8.33
N LEU A 353 -10.47 -1.72 -8.51
CA LEU A 353 -11.62 -1.89 -7.63
C LEU A 353 -12.27 -3.28 -7.74
N GLN A 354 -12.12 -3.99 -8.87
CA GLN A 354 -12.49 -5.40 -8.98
C GLN A 354 -11.65 -6.31 -8.07
N ALA A 355 -10.38 -5.96 -7.82
CA ALA A 355 -9.52 -6.69 -6.90
C ALA A 355 -9.72 -6.24 -5.44
N ASN A 356 -9.97 -4.95 -5.21
CA ASN A 356 -10.25 -4.36 -3.89
C ASN A 356 -11.29 -3.24 -4.02
N SER A 357 -12.57 -3.59 -3.88
CA SER A 357 -13.69 -2.65 -4.03
C SER A 357 -13.72 -1.51 -3.01
N HIS A 358 -12.93 -1.63 -1.93
CA HIS A 358 -12.85 -0.67 -0.84
C HIS A 358 -11.56 0.18 -0.86
N ASP A 359 -10.81 0.19 -1.96
CA ASP A 359 -9.72 1.15 -2.13
C ASP A 359 -10.30 2.57 -2.29
N PHE A 360 -10.31 3.29 -1.16
CA PHE A 360 -10.91 4.63 -1.07
C PHE A 360 -10.33 5.61 -2.09
N GLN A 361 -9.01 5.60 -2.26
CA GLN A 361 -8.35 6.55 -3.15
C GLN A 361 -8.71 6.31 -4.63
N THR A 362 -8.74 5.06 -5.04
CA THR A 362 -9.15 4.66 -6.39
C THR A 362 -10.64 4.93 -6.63
N LEU A 363 -11.49 4.60 -5.64
CA LEU A 363 -12.93 4.85 -5.71
C LEU A 363 -13.23 6.35 -5.83
N ASN A 364 -12.59 7.19 -5.03
CA ASN A 364 -12.73 8.64 -5.11
C ASN A 364 -12.28 9.18 -6.48
N THR A 365 -11.15 8.69 -7.01
CA THR A 365 -10.67 9.06 -8.35
C THR A 365 -11.69 8.70 -9.44
N LEU A 366 -12.26 7.48 -9.37
CA LEU A 366 -13.27 7.04 -10.32
C LEU A 366 -14.51 7.95 -10.26
N ILE A 367 -15.01 8.24 -9.07
CA ILE A 367 -16.17 9.10 -8.85
C ILE A 367 -15.89 10.50 -9.40
N THR A 368 -14.72 11.09 -9.10
CA THR A 368 -14.34 12.40 -9.65
C THR A 368 -14.46 12.43 -11.16
N VAL A 369 -13.90 11.43 -11.87
CA VAL A 369 -13.93 11.41 -13.34
C VAL A 369 -15.33 11.16 -13.90
N LEU A 370 -16.11 10.26 -13.27
CA LEU A 370 -17.48 9.97 -13.71
C LEU A 370 -18.39 11.18 -13.56
N LEU A 371 -18.30 11.92 -12.44
CA LEU A 371 -19.12 13.11 -12.20
C LEU A 371 -18.89 14.25 -13.21
N LEU A 372 -17.80 14.23 -13.98
CA LEU A 372 -17.55 15.24 -15.02
C LEU A 372 -18.43 15.09 -16.27
N LYS A 373 -18.87 13.86 -16.61
CA LYS A 373 -19.53 13.57 -17.88
C LYS A 373 -20.80 12.72 -17.77
N GLU A 374 -20.90 11.92 -16.72
CA GLU A 374 -21.95 10.92 -16.58
C GLU A 374 -23.17 11.46 -15.82
N SER A 375 -24.35 10.92 -16.13
CA SER A 375 -25.54 11.20 -15.34
C SER A 375 -25.48 10.54 -13.97
N GLU A 376 -26.17 11.10 -12.99
CA GLU A 376 -26.22 10.57 -11.61
C GLU A 376 -26.65 9.10 -11.56
N SER A 377 -27.62 8.72 -12.39
CA SER A 377 -28.08 7.34 -12.48
C SER A 377 -27.02 6.39 -13.05
N ALA A 378 -26.20 6.85 -14.00
CA ALA A 378 -25.09 6.09 -14.56
C ALA A 378 -23.96 5.89 -13.53
N VAL A 379 -23.65 6.96 -12.77
CA VAL A 379 -22.67 6.89 -11.66
C VAL A 379 -23.11 5.87 -10.61
N ILE A 380 -24.36 5.98 -10.12
CA ILE A 380 -24.92 5.03 -9.14
C ILE A 380 -24.88 3.60 -9.69
N THR A 381 -25.26 3.39 -10.93
CA THR A 381 -25.26 2.07 -11.57
C THR A 381 -23.84 1.48 -11.63
N THR A 382 -22.85 2.29 -11.96
CA THR A 382 -21.45 1.88 -12.04
C THR A 382 -20.92 1.49 -10.67
N ILE A 383 -21.15 2.31 -9.64
CA ILE A 383 -20.72 2.04 -8.28
C ILE A 383 -21.37 0.76 -7.72
N ASN A 384 -22.69 0.58 -7.97
CA ASN A 384 -23.40 -0.63 -7.52
C ASN A 384 -22.92 -1.92 -8.20
N LYS A 385 -22.33 -1.85 -9.40
CA LYS A 385 -21.69 -2.99 -10.07
C LYS A 385 -20.30 -3.31 -9.48
N ILE A 386 -19.60 -2.32 -8.95
CA ILE A 386 -18.26 -2.48 -8.36
C ILE A 386 -18.38 -3.00 -6.93
N ILE A 387 -19.22 -2.38 -6.11
CA ILE A 387 -19.45 -2.79 -4.72
C ILE A 387 -20.71 -3.66 -4.68
N ILE A 388 -20.51 -4.95 -4.87
CA ILE A 388 -21.60 -5.95 -4.82
C ILE A 388 -21.93 -6.25 -3.33
N ASN A 389 -23.22 -6.46 -3.02
CA ASN A 389 -23.68 -6.74 -1.64
C ASN A 389 -23.32 -5.64 -0.64
N GLN A 390 -23.64 -4.38 -0.99
CA GLN A 390 -23.38 -3.21 -0.16
C GLN A 390 -23.92 -3.35 1.26
N THR A 391 -23.09 -3.00 2.23
CA THR A 391 -23.38 -3.01 3.66
C THR A 391 -23.73 -1.59 4.15
N GLN A 392 -24.17 -1.48 5.41
CA GLN A 392 -24.40 -0.16 6.05
C GLN A 392 -23.14 0.73 6.05
N ARG A 393 -21.94 0.12 6.15
CA ARG A 393 -20.66 0.85 6.06
C ARG A 393 -20.41 1.41 4.67
N ASP A 394 -20.78 0.67 3.63
CA ASP A 394 -20.62 1.12 2.24
C ASP A 394 -21.55 2.30 1.95
N PHE A 395 -22.77 2.28 2.45
CA PHE A 395 -23.71 3.41 2.30
C PHE A 395 -23.19 4.66 2.99
N ILE A 396 -22.63 4.55 4.20
CA ILE A 396 -22.02 5.68 4.92
C ILE A 396 -20.80 6.20 4.16
N LEU A 397 -19.92 5.32 3.68
CA LEU A 397 -18.74 5.69 2.90
C LEU A 397 -19.12 6.44 1.62
N LEU A 398 -20.07 5.90 0.84
CA LEU A 398 -20.52 6.49 -0.40
C LEU A 398 -21.25 7.81 -0.17
N HIS A 399 -22.10 7.89 0.85
CA HIS A 399 -22.71 9.14 1.28
C HIS A 399 -21.64 10.22 1.52
N LYS A 400 -20.63 9.91 2.31
CA LYS A 400 -19.52 10.82 2.63
C LYS A 400 -18.74 11.27 1.39
N ILE A 401 -18.41 10.34 0.47
CA ILE A 401 -17.71 10.68 -0.77
C ILE A 401 -18.55 11.64 -1.63
N PHE A 402 -19.83 11.35 -1.83
CA PHE A 402 -20.68 12.23 -2.66
C PHE A 402 -20.98 13.58 -2.00
N LEU A 403 -20.99 13.65 -0.65
CA LEU A 403 -21.01 14.92 0.05
C LEU A 403 -19.75 15.74 -0.24
N SER A 404 -18.56 15.14 -0.18
CA SER A 404 -17.32 15.86 -0.47
C SER A 404 -17.21 16.36 -1.91
N HIS A 405 -17.96 15.76 -2.85
CA HIS A 405 -18.10 16.25 -4.23
C HIS A 405 -19.31 17.21 -4.43
N GLY A 406 -19.98 17.66 -3.37
CA GLY A 406 -21.14 18.54 -3.48
C GLY A 406 -22.29 17.96 -4.30
N ASN A 407 -22.35 16.64 -4.49
CA ASN A 407 -23.43 16.00 -5.21
C ASN A 407 -24.58 15.63 -4.26
N LYS A 408 -25.52 16.56 -4.13
CA LYS A 408 -26.67 16.46 -3.23
C LYS A 408 -27.53 15.22 -3.51
N GLU A 409 -27.83 14.96 -4.77
CA GLU A 409 -28.81 13.92 -5.15
C GLU A 409 -28.26 12.52 -4.87
N ILE A 410 -27.02 12.24 -5.25
CA ILE A 410 -26.39 10.93 -4.99
C ILE A 410 -26.10 10.76 -3.51
N ALA A 411 -25.63 11.81 -2.82
CA ALA A 411 -25.41 11.76 -1.38
C ALA A 411 -26.69 11.37 -0.62
N LYS A 412 -27.84 12.00 -0.99
CA LYS A 412 -29.16 11.70 -0.44
C LYS A 412 -29.63 10.28 -0.78
N TYR A 413 -29.34 9.80 -2.00
CA TYR A 413 -29.68 8.43 -2.40
C TYR A 413 -29.03 7.39 -1.46
N TYR A 414 -27.75 7.56 -1.11
CA TYR A 414 -27.07 6.67 -0.18
C TYR A 414 -27.46 6.91 1.28
N GLU A 415 -27.69 8.16 1.69
CA GLU A 415 -28.23 8.50 3.02
C GLU A 415 -29.54 7.76 3.33
N ASN A 416 -30.45 7.69 2.36
CA ASN A 416 -31.74 7.03 2.50
C ASN A 416 -31.62 5.51 2.71
N LYS A 417 -30.48 4.90 2.41
CA LYS A 417 -30.18 3.49 2.63
C LYS A 417 -29.53 3.22 3.98
N ILE A 418 -29.15 4.27 4.72
CA ILE A 418 -28.58 4.15 6.06
C ILE A 418 -29.71 3.95 7.06
N GLU A 419 -29.83 2.74 7.62
CA GLU A 419 -30.86 2.39 8.58
C GLU A 419 -30.68 3.12 9.91
N ASN A 420 -29.46 3.12 10.43
CA ASN A 420 -29.11 3.80 11.68
C ASN A 420 -28.42 5.15 11.42
N ARG A 421 -29.20 6.21 11.41
CA ARG A 421 -28.71 7.57 11.18
C ARG A 421 -27.73 8.09 12.25
N SER A 422 -27.67 7.46 13.43
CA SER A 422 -26.67 7.83 14.44
C SER A 422 -25.22 7.51 14.03
N LEU A 423 -25.05 6.71 12.97
CA LEU A 423 -23.75 6.39 12.39
C LEU A 423 -23.21 7.48 11.44
N ILE A 424 -24.05 8.43 11.03
CA ILE A 424 -23.62 9.59 10.24
C ILE A 424 -22.86 10.54 11.18
N SER A 425 -21.64 10.88 10.78
CA SER A 425 -20.80 11.76 11.61
C SER A 425 -21.37 13.18 11.67
N ILE A 426 -21.04 13.93 12.74
CA ILE A 426 -21.41 15.34 12.86
C ILE A 426 -20.82 16.14 11.70
N GLU A 427 -19.58 15.85 11.28
CA GLU A 427 -18.95 16.43 10.10
C GLU A 427 -19.84 16.29 8.86
N ASP A 428 -20.32 15.07 8.59
CA ASP A 428 -21.16 14.80 7.42
C ASP A 428 -22.53 15.53 7.52
N LEU A 429 -23.12 15.62 8.72
CA LEU A 429 -24.35 16.37 8.95
C LEU A 429 -24.18 17.88 8.68
N LEU A 430 -23.05 18.47 9.10
CA LEU A 430 -22.76 19.88 8.86
C LEU A 430 -22.58 20.15 7.36
N PHE A 431 -21.78 19.35 6.64
CA PHE A 431 -21.59 19.50 5.19
C PHE A 431 -22.89 19.25 4.41
N SER A 432 -23.68 18.25 4.80
CA SER A 432 -24.99 18.00 4.20
C SER A 432 -25.91 19.21 4.34
N SER A 433 -25.92 19.86 5.51
CA SER A 433 -26.73 21.08 5.75
C SER A 433 -26.30 22.25 4.84
N ILE A 434 -24.99 22.42 4.62
CA ILE A 434 -24.44 23.44 3.71
C ILE A 434 -24.87 23.18 2.27
N ILE A 435 -24.74 21.96 1.79
CA ILE A 435 -25.14 21.56 0.42
C ILE A 435 -26.64 21.69 0.21
N ASN A 436 -27.44 21.34 1.23
CA ASN A 436 -28.90 21.46 1.20
C ASN A 436 -29.38 22.91 1.42
N SER A 437 -28.48 23.84 1.69
CA SER A 437 -28.80 25.24 2.02
C SER A 437 -29.79 25.37 3.20
N SER A 438 -29.67 24.50 4.21
CA SER A 438 -30.57 24.45 5.36
C SER A 438 -29.86 24.92 6.63
N GLU A 439 -30.00 26.22 6.96
CA GLU A 439 -29.46 26.80 8.20
C GLU A 439 -30.01 26.11 9.44
N GLN A 440 -31.31 25.74 9.42
CA GLN A 440 -31.95 25.05 10.54
C GLN A 440 -31.28 23.68 10.84
N GLN A 441 -31.06 22.87 9.83
CA GLN A 441 -30.36 21.59 10.00
C GLN A 441 -28.92 21.76 10.48
N PHE A 442 -28.26 22.83 10.03
CA PHE A 442 -26.92 23.17 10.48
C PHE A 442 -26.90 23.48 11.97
N LYS A 443 -27.85 24.31 12.47
CA LYS A 443 -28.01 24.60 13.88
C LYS A 443 -28.29 23.37 14.74
N GLU A 444 -29.15 22.48 14.24
CA GLU A 444 -29.46 21.20 14.90
C GLU A 444 -28.24 20.27 14.97
N ALA A 445 -27.37 20.26 13.94
CA ALA A 445 -26.12 19.50 13.95
C ALA A 445 -25.10 20.11 14.92
N LEU A 446 -24.99 21.43 14.99
CA LEU A 446 -24.11 22.13 15.95
C LEU A 446 -24.45 21.81 17.41
N LEU A 447 -25.73 21.70 17.75
CA LEU A 447 -26.17 21.34 19.12
C LEU A 447 -25.72 19.92 19.56
N LYS A 448 -25.31 19.08 18.62
CA LYS A 448 -24.78 17.72 18.88
C LYS A 448 -23.27 17.69 19.06
N LEU A 449 -22.57 18.82 18.87
CA LEU A 449 -21.12 18.88 19.05
C LEU A 449 -20.73 18.55 20.49
N GLN A 450 -19.74 17.69 20.64
CA GLN A 450 -19.07 17.42 21.92
C GLN A 450 -17.81 18.28 22.00
N PRO A 451 -17.32 18.63 23.22
CA PRO A 451 -16.09 19.39 23.38
C PRO A 451 -14.89 18.84 22.62
N ASP A 452 -14.77 17.51 22.54
CA ASP A 452 -13.69 16.82 21.81
C ASP A 452 -13.75 17.02 20.29
N ASN A 453 -14.86 17.47 19.73
CA ASN A 453 -15.00 17.74 18.31
C ASN A 453 -14.45 19.11 17.89
N ALA A 454 -14.19 20.02 18.85
CA ALA A 454 -13.69 21.37 18.55
C ALA A 454 -12.31 21.39 17.87
N ASP A 455 -11.53 20.31 18.00
CA ASP A 455 -10.21 20.15 17.37
C ASP A 455 -10.27 19.62 15.93
N ASN A 456 -11.45 19.26 15.45
CA ASN A 456 -11.56 18.71 14.10
C ASN A 456 -11.51 19.84 13.06
N PRO A 457 -10.43 19.92 12.23
CA PRO A 457 -10.27 21.00 11.27
C PRO A 457 -11.36 21.03 10.19
N LYS A 458 -12.03 19.92 9.93
CA LYS A 458 -13.13 19.85 8.96
C LYS A 458 -14.43 20.42 9.54
N ILE A 459 -14.68 20.20 10.83
CA ILE A 459 -15.80 20.82 11.54
C ILE A 459 -15.60 22.33 11.56
N ASN A 460 -14.40 22.81 11.89
CA ASN A 460 -14.06 24.22 11.88
C ASN A 460 -14.25 24.86 10.50
N LEU A 461 -13.86 24.13 9.44
CA LEU A 461 -14.08 24.55 8.05
C LEU A 461 -15.57 24.61 7.70
N ALA A 462 -16.37 23.63 8.10
CA ALA A 462 -17.81 23.65 7.87
C ALA A 462 -18.48 24.83 8.58
N ILE A 463 -18.09 25.13 9.81
CA ILE A 463 -18.58 26.28 10.58
C ILE A 463 -18.17 27.61 9.92
N MET A 464 -16.92 27.69 9.43
CA MET A 464 -16.46 28.85 8.66
C MET A 464 -17.32 29.06 7.41
N ILE A 465 -17.52 28.03 6.59
CA ILE A 465 -18.33 28.12 5.37
C ILE A 465 -19.77 28.52 5.70
N ALA A 466 -20.36 27.94 6.74
CA ALA A 466 -21.70 28.28 7.22
C ALA A 466 -21.80 29.74 7.66
N THR A 467 -20.81 30.27 8.38
CA THR A 467 -20.73 31.67 8.78
C THR A 467 -20.71 32.57 7.55
N LEU A 468 -19.92 32.27 6.55
CA LEU A 468 -19.87 33.01 5.28
C LEU A 468 -21.19 32.96 4.52
N LYS A 469 -21.78 31.76 4.45
CA LYS A 469 -22.98 31.49 3.66
C LYS A 469 -24.24 32.20 4.23
N TRP A 470 -24.43 32.11 5.52
CA TRP A 470 -25.66 32.65 6.16
C TRP A 470 -25.44 33.96 6.89
N GLN A 471 -24.24 34.52 6.88
CA GLN A 471 -23.86 35.75 7.59
C GLN A 471 -24.28 35.72 9.07
N ASN A 472 -24.17 34.53 9.69
CA ASN A 472 -24.50 34.28 11.07
C ASN A 472 -23.20 33.89 11.82
N PRO A 473 -22.91 34.46 13.02
CA PRO A 473 -21.64 34.28 13.72
C PRO A 473 -21.50 32.88 14.35
N PHE A 474 -21.69 31.80 13.58
CA PHE A 474 -21.50 30.43 14.05
C PHE A 474 -20.08 30.18 14.56
N ILE A 475 -19.10 30.92 14.05
CA ILE A 475 -17.71 30.82 14.47
C ILE A 475 -17.50 31.18 15.95
N ASP A 476 -18.35 32.08 16.51
CA ASP A 476 -18.29 32.47 17.90
C ASP A 476 -18.79 31.37 18.85
N MET A 477 -19.43 30.32 18.30
CA MET A 477 -19.89 29.17 19.08
C MET A 477 -18.77 28.11 19.31
N LEU A 478 -17.61 28.29 18.68
CA LEU A 478 -16.46 27.37 18.85
C LEU A 478 -15.76 27.72 20.20
N VAL A 479 -15.83 26.79 21.14
CA VAL A 479 -15.14 26.90 22.43
C VAL A 479 -13.86 26.07 22.36
N TYR A 480 -12.71 26.72 22.51
CA TYR A 480 -11.39 26.07 22.50
C TYR A 480 -10.85 25.92 23.93
N ASN A 481 -10.12 24.81 24.15
CA ASN A 481 -9.32 24.63 25.36
C ASN A 481 -7.94 25.30 25.19
N GLU A 482 -7.34 25.84 26.23
CA GLU A 482 -6.10 26.65 26.24
C GLU A 482 -4.85 25.94 25.63
N ASN A 483 -4.92 24.62 25.29
CA ASN A 483 -3.81 23.84 24.75
C ASN A 483 -3.84 23.66 23.24
N GLN A 484 -4.69 24.36 22.49
CA GLN A 484 -5.00 24.08 21.07
C GLN A 484 -4.47 25.15 20.10
N ILE A 485 -3.16 25.38 20.10
CA ILE A 485 -2.48 26.46 19.34
C ILE A 485 -2.82 26.45 17.83
N LYS A 486 -2.95 25.28 17.20
CA LYS A 486 -3.25 25.17 15.76
C LYS A 486 -4.70 25.57 15.43
N ALA A 487 -5.63 25.19 16.29
CA ALA A 487 -7.04 25.56 16.13
C ALA A 487 -7.25 27.06 16.33
N GLU A 488 -6.56 27.70 17.30
CA GLU A 488 -6.57 29.13 17.51
C GLU A 488 -6.02 29.91 16.30
N GLN A 489 -4.94 29.44 15.71
CA GLN A 489 -4.38 30.07 14.51
C GLN A 489 -5.36 30.00 13.32
N GLN A 490 -6.01 28.85 13.11
CA GLN A 490 -7.01 28.68 12.08
C GLN A 490 -8.22 29.58 12.30
N LEU A 491 -8.71 29.67 13.55
CA LEU A 491 -9.81 30.52 13.91
C LEU A 491 -9.49 32.01 13.71
N SER A 492 -8.32 32.45 14.20
CA SER A 492 -7.87 33.85 14.01
C SER A 492 -7.82 34.20 12.51
N MET A 493 -7.35 33.28 11.68
CA MET A 493 -7.35 33.44 10.22
C MET A 493 -8.78 33.59 9.69
N TYR A 494 -9.69 32.72 10.07
CA TYR A 494 -11.10 32.77 9.65
C TYR A 494 -11.79 34.06 10.07
N GLN A 495 -11.57 34.55 11.30
CA GLN A 495 -12.09 35.82 11.76
C GLN A 495 -11.58 37.02 10.94
N LYS A 496 -10.28 37.00 10.53
CA LYS A 496 -9.74 38.04 9.65
C LYS A 496 -10.39 38.00 8.26
N ILE A 497 -10.68 36.83 7.72
CA ILE A 497 -11.38 36.68 6.44
C ILE A 497 -12.81 37.25 6.55
N ILE A 498 -13.57 36.84 7.59
CA ILE A 498 -14.95 37.29 7.82
C ILE A 498 -15.04 38.81 7.96
N ASN A 499 -14.10 39.36 8.73
CA ASN A 499 -14.07 40.80 9.00
C ASN A 499 -13.43 41.65 7.89
N ASN A 500 -12.99 41.01 6.79
CA ASN A 500 -12.28 41.63 5.67
C ASN A 500 -11.03 42.44 6.12
N THR A 501 -10.31 41.91 7.12
CA THR A 501 -9.10 42.54 7.71
C THR A 501 -7.82 41.76 7.39
N ILE A 502 -7.91 40.80 6.49
CA ILE A 502 -6.79 39.92 6.12
C ILE A 502 -5.73 40.67 5.34
N ALA A 503 -4.49 40.56 5.76
CA ALA A 503 -3.33 41.11 5.05
C ALA A 503 -2.66 40.02 4.16
N GLN A 504 -1.94 40.43 3.14
CA GLN A 504 -1.21 39.51 2.25
C GLN A 504 -0.21 38.61 3.01
N GLN A 505 0.39 39.12 4.08
CA GLN A 505 1.29 38.34 4.92
C GLN A 505 0.55 37.22 5.68
N ASP A 506 -0.71 37.46 6.12
CA ASP A 506 -1.53 36.44 6.77
C ASP A 506 -1.84 35.29 5.79
N ILE A 507 -2.10 35.63 4.51
CA ILE A 507 -2.37 34.64 3.45
C ILE A 507 -1.14 33.75 3.24
N VAL A 508 0.06 34.34 3.15
CA VAL A 508 1.32 33.60 2.96
C VAL A 508 1.58 32.63 4.11
N GLN A 509 1.36 33.07 5.36
CA GLN A 509 1.58 32.24 6.54
C GLN A 509 0.54 31.09 6.66
N ASN A 510 -0.64 31.25 6.06
CA ASN A 510 -1.76 30.32 6.19
C ASN A 510 -2.24 29.81 4.79
N VAL A 511 -1.35 29.76 3.81
CA VAL A 511 -1.70 29.44 2.41
C VAL A 511 -2.49 28.13 2.27
N THR A 512 -2.14 27.11 3.04
CA THR A 512 -2.85 25.81 3.03
C THR A 512 -4.28 25.95 3.55
N THR A 513 -4.51 26.74 4.61
CA THR A 513 -5.86 26.97 5.16
C THR A 513 -6.73 27.72 4.15
N VAL A 514 -6.19 28.76 3.51
CA VAL A 514 -6.87 29.50 2.45
C VAL A 514 -7.20 28.64 1.26
N HIS A 515 -6.23 27.86 0.77
CA HIS A 515 -6.43 26.90 -0.31
C HIS A 515 -7.53 25.89 0.04
N THR A 516 -7.49 25.31 1.27
CA THR A 516 -8.51 24.34 1.70
C THR A 516 -9.90 24.98 1.75
N LEU A 517 -10.04 26.22 2.20
CA LEU A 517 -11.32 26.92 2.18
C LEU A 517 -11.84 27.07 0.75
N LEU A 518 -11.02 27.60 -0.16
CA LEU A 518 -11.44 27.87 -1.54
C LEU A 518 -11.72 26.58 -2.32
N SER A 519 -10.85 25.57 -2.21
CA SER A 519 -11.10 24.29 -2.86
C SER A 519 -12.37 23.60 -2.34
N THR A 520 -12.65 23.68 -1.04
CA THR A 520 -13.88 23.11 -0.47
C THR A 520 -15.12 23.89 -0.89
N LEU A 521 -15.08 25.23 -0.98
CA LEU A 521 -16.17 26.00 -1.54
C LEU A 521 -16.51 25.57 -2.97
N PHE A 522 -15.48 25.33 -3.78
CA PHE A 522 -15.64 24.84 -5.14
C PHE A 522 -16.22 23.42 -5.17
N GLU A 523 -15.66 22.47 -4.38
CA GLU A 523 -16.14 21.08 -4.27
C GLU A 523 -17.61 21.02 -3.84
N LEU A 524 -18.01 21.83 -2.86
CA LEU A 524 -19.39 21.90 -2.36
C LEU A 524 -20.33 22.71 -3.27
N LYS A 525 -19.85 23.15 -4.44
CA LYS A 525 -20.59 23.97 -5.41
C LYS A 525 -21.14 25.27 -4.84
N GLN A 526 -20.42 25.87 -3.90
CA GLN A 526 -20.73 27.19 -3.32
C GLN A 526 -20.04 28.28 -4.17
N PHE A 527 -20.35 28.34 -5.47
CA PHE A 527 -19.63 29.16 -6.44
C PHE A 527 -19.72 30.66 -6.15
N ASP A 528 -20.87 31.16 -5.72
CA ASP A 528 -21.01 32.58 -5.35
C ASP A 528 -20.04 33.00 -4.24
N LEU A 529 -19.84 32.10 -3.25
CA LEU A 529 -18.86 32.34 -2.18
C LEU A 529 -17.42 32.18 -2.69
N PHE A 530 -17.19 31.19 -3.56
CA PHE A 530 -15.88 30.99 -4.16
C PHE A 530 -15.43 32.24 -4.91
N ASP A 531 -16.31 32.82 -5.75
CA ASP A 531 -16.00 34.00 -6.56
C ASP A 531 -15.71 35.22 -5.67
N ILE A 532 -16.48 35.45 -4.62
CA ILE A 532 -16.23 36.56 -3.67
C ILE A 532 -14.89 36.39 -2.98
N TYR A 533 -14.59 35.19 -2.46
CA TYR A 533 -13.42 34.97 -1.64
C TYR A 533 -12.13 34.73 -2.42
N ILE A 534 -12.20 34.27 -3.68
CA ILE A 534 -11.01 34.17 -4.54
C ILE A 534 -10.43 35.56 -4.83
N ASP A 535 -11.28 36.57 -5.03
CA ASP A 535 -10.84 37.97 -5.24
C ASP A 535 -10.21 38.55 -3.96
N GLN A 536 -10.81 38.31 -2.80
CA GLN A 536 -10.32 38.79 -1.51
C GLN A 536 -9.00 38.12 -1.11
N LEU A 537 -8.84 36.84 -1.40
CA LEU A 537 -7.71 36.00 -1.00
C LEU A 537 -6.71 35.78 -2.14
N ASN A 538 -6.74 36.67 -3.14
CA ASN A 538 -5.89 36.61 -4.30
C ASN A 538 -4.41 36.81 -3.93
N HIS A 539 -3.66 35.72 -3.97
CA HIS A 539 -2.21 35.70 -3.80
C HIS A 539 -1.59 34.64 -4.72
N PRO A 540 -0.45 34.90 -5.38
CA PRO A 540 0.13 33.95 -6.33
C PRO A 540 0.30 32.52 -5.81
N LEU A 541 0.66 32.33 -4.55
CA LEU A 541 0.78 31.00 -3.93
C LEU A 541 -0.57 30.28 -3.84
N VAL A 542 -1.64 31.00 -3.52
CA VAL A 542 -3.01 30.44 -3.47
C VAL A 542 -3.48 30.09 -4.87
N ILE A 543 -3.28 31.00 -5.83
CA ILE A 543 -3.63 30.78 -7.24
C ILE A 543 -2.87 29.56 -7.81
N SER A 544 -1.58 29.40 -7.47
CA SER A 544 -0.79 28.24 -7.89
C SER A 544 -1.35 26.92 -7.33
N LEU A 545 -1.68 26.89 -6.04
CA LEU A 545 -2.27 25.69 -5.45
C LEU A 545 -3.64 25.35 -6.04
N LEU A 546 -4.48 26.37 -6.32
CA LEU A 546 -5.79 26.17 -6.97
C LEU A 546 -5.64 25.71 -8.42
N ALA A 547 -4.72 26.28 -9.19
CA ALA A 547 -4.44 25.85 -10.54
C ALA A 547 -4.03 24.38 -10.60
N ASN A 548 -3.11 23.97 -9.71
CA ASN A 548 -2.70 22.58 -9.58
C ASN A 548 -3.85 21.68 -9.11
N TYR A 549 -4.68 22.14 -8.17
CA TYR A 549 -5.88 21.44 -7.71
C TYR A 549 -6.86 21.19 -8.88
N PHE A 550 -7.19 22.21 -9.68
CA PHE A 550 -8.06 22.07 -10.84
C PHE A 550 -7.48 21.12 -11.88
N TYR A 551 -6.17 21.20 -12.15
CA TYR A 551 -5.50 20.25 -13.05
C TYR A 551 -5.65 18.80 -12.60
N HIS A 552 -5.41 18.52 -11.32
CA HIS A 552 -5.49 17.17 -10.77
C HIS A 552 -6.92 16.63 -10.62
N ASN A 553 -7.91 17.51 -10.60
CA ASN A 553 -9.33 17.17 -10.62
C ASN A 553 -9.94 17.23 -12.02
N PHE A 554 -9.12 17.32 -13.07
CA PHE A 554 -9.52 17.27 -14.48
C PHE A 554 -10.39 18.47 -14.94
N GLU A 555 -10.39 19.57 -14.19
CA GLU A 555 -10.98 20.86 -14.53
C GLU A 555 -9.97 21.69 -15.36
N THR A 556 -9.58 21.13 -16.52
CA THR A 556 -8.45 21.63 -17.33
C THR A 556 -8.60 23.09 -17.74
N ASN A 557 -9.82 23.53 -18.11
CA ASN A 557 -10.06 24.91 -18.54
C ASN A 557 -9.82 25.91 -17.40
N LEU A 558 -10.28 25.59 -16.17
CA LEU A 558 -10.03 26.40 -15.00
C LEU A 558 -8.54 26.42 -14.67
N ALA A 559 -7.89 25.25 -14.68
CA ALA A 559 -6.45 25.16 -14.42
C ALA A 559 -5.66 26.08 -15.37
N VAL A 560 -5.93 26.02 -16.68
CA VAL A 560 -5.27 26.87 -17.70
C VAL A 560 -5.54 28.34 -17.46
N SER A 561 -6.79 28.73 -17.11
CA SER A 561 -7.09 30.13 -16.78
C SER A 561 -6.26 30.66 -15.62
N PHE A 562 -6.13 29.88 -14.55
CA PHE A 562 -5.33 30.24 -13.37
C PHE A 562 -3.81 30.21 -13.70
N TYR A 563 -3.34 29.28 -14.51
CA TYR A 563 -1.93 29.27 -14.97
C TYR A 563 -1.62 30.52 -15.81
N ASN A 564 -2.52 30.96 -16.68
CA ASN A 564 -2.32 32.19 -17.46
C ASN A 564 -2.14 33.43 -16.56
N LEU A 565 -2.95 33.57 -15.51
CA LEU A 565 -2.78 34.65 -14.52
C LEU A 565 -1.38 34.62 -13.86
N LEU A 566 -0.87 33.42 -13.56
CA LEU A 566 0.45 33.27 -12.97
C LEU A 566 1.58 33.53 -13.97
N LEU A 567 1.40 33.17 -15.25
CA LEU A 567 2.35 33.47 -16.33
C LEU A 567 2.47 34.99 -16.55
N GLU A 568 1.35 35.71 -16.61
CA GLU A 568 1.32 37.17 -16.77
C GLU A 568 2.06 37.88 -15.62
N GLN A 569 2.01 37.33 -14.42
CA GLN A 569 2.67 37.87 -13.22
C GLN A 569 4.11 37.37 -13.05
N ASN A 570 4.62 36.46 -13.88
CA ASN A 570 5.88 35.74 -13.70
C ASN A 570 6.00 35.08 -12.31
N LYS A 571 4.92 34.43 -11.83
CA LYS A 571 4.79 33.82 -10.50
C LYS A 571 4.43 32.32 -10.57
N MET A 572 4.54 31.68 -11.74
CA MET A 572 4.29 30.24 -11.91
C MET A 572 5.32 29.41 -11.14
N ASP A 573 4.86 28.35 -10.48
CA ASP A 573 5.72 27.35 -9.84
C ASP A 573 6.18 26.26 -10.83
N ASP A 574 7.08 25.38 -10.39
CA ASP A 574 7.58 24.27 -11.21
C ASP A 574 6.46 23.29 -11.59
N SER A 575 5.53 23.00 -10.67
CA SER A 575 4.38 22.12 -10.91
C SER A 575 3.46 22.67 -12.01
N GLY A 576 3.20 23.97 -12.02
CA GLY A 576 2.38 24.62 -13.05
C GLY A 576 3.05 24.52 -14.42
N TYR A 577 4.36 24.77 -14.51
CA TYR A 577 5.10 24.59 -15.76
C TYR A 577 5.09 23.14 -16.24
N ILE A 578 5.26 22.17 -15.32
CA ILE A 578 5.19 20.73 -15.65
C ILE A 578 3.80 20.36 -16.19
N ASN A 579 2.75 20.82 -15.53
CA ASN A 579 1.37 20.51 -15.92
C ASN A 579 1.05 21.10 -17.30
N LEU A 580 1.48 22.34 -17.61
CA LEU A 580 1.34 22.94 -18.93
C LEU A 580 2.11 22.16 -19.99
N ALA A 581 3.36 21.76 -19.69
CA ALA A 581 4.14 20.94 -20.61
C ALA A 581 3.42 19.61 -20.93
N HIS A 582 2.86 18.94 -19.92
CA HIS A 582 2.08 17.72 -20.15
C HIS A 582 0.82 17.96 -20.97
N LEU A 583 0.10 19.08 -20.76
CA LEU A 583 -1.06 19.41 -21.59
C LEU A 583 -0.69 19.56 -23.08
N HIS A 584 0.41 20.24 -23.38
CA HIS A 584 0.91 20.38 -24.76
C HIS A 584 1.34 19.03 -25.35
N ILE A 585 2.11 18.23 -24.60
CA ILE A 585 2.54 16.89 -25.03
C ILE A 585 1.33 16.00 -25.34
N ASN A 586 0.36 15.96 -24.43
CA ASN A 586 -0.84 15.12 -24.55
C ASN A 586 -1.76 15.55 -25.69
N SER A 587 -1.72 16.83 -26.05
CA SER A 587 -2.45 17.41 -27.20
C SER A 587 -1.72 17.24 -28.53
N GLY A 588 -0.54 16.61 -28.54
CA GLY A 588 0.28 16.40 -29.74
C GLY A 588 1.15 17.59 -30.14
N TYR A 589 1.22 18.63 -29.33
CA TYR A 589 2.02 19.85 -29.57
C TYR A 589 3.33 19.81 -28.78
N SER A 590 4.13 18.75 -28.99
CA SER A 590 5.34 18.49 -28.21
C SER A 590 6.37 19.63 -28.26
N ALA A 591 6.52 20.30 -29.39
CA ALA A 591 7.43 21.44 -29.53
C ALA A 591 7.04 22.61 -28.63
N ASP A 592 5.75 22.83 -28.42
CA ASP A 592 5.23 23.92 -27.58
C ASP A 592 5.41 23.63 -26.07
N ALA A 593 5.68 22.37 -25.71
CA ALA A 593 5.99 21.99 -24.34
C ALA A 593 7.42 22.39 -23.91
N VAL A 594 8.35 22.56 -24.87
CA VAL A 594 9.76 22.81 -24.59
C VAL A 594 10.01 24.07 -23.74
N PRO A 595 9.41 25.25 -24.01
CA PRO A 595 9.58 26.43 -23.17
C PRO A 595 9.15 26.20 -21.71
N PHE A 596 8.06 25.47 -21.51
CA PHE A 596 7.56 25.15 -20.16
C PHE A 596 8.49 24.18 -19.44
N LEU A 597 9.05 23.18 -20.13
CA LEU A 597 10.06 22.28 -19.57
C LEU A 597 11.35 23.02 -19.21
N GLU A 598 11.78 24.03 -20.00
CA GLU A 598 12.93 24.87 -19.68
C GLU A 598 12.75 25.61 -18.36
N GLU A 599 11.59 26.24 -18.16
CA GLU A 599 11.28 26.95 -16.91
C GLU A 599 11.15 25.98 -15.73
N ALA A 600 10.48 24.83 -15.93
CA ALA A 600 10.38 23.79 -14.91
C ALA A 600 11.76 23.29 -14.46
N ILE A 601 12.68 23.04 -15.38
CA ILE A 601 14.07 22.62 -15.07
C ILE A 601 14.83 23.71 -14.34
N LYS A 602 14.65 24.99 -14.68
CA LYS A 602 15.29 26.10 -13.96
C LYS A 602 14.85 26.16 -12.50
N LEU A 603 13.56 25.97 -12.25
CA LEU A 603 12.99 25.99 -10.90
C LEU A 603 13.30 24.70 -10.12
N ASN A 604 13.34 23.56 -10.81
CA ASN A 604 13.60 22.25 -10.22
C ASN A 604 14.71 21.49 -10.96
N PRO A 605 15.99 21.88 -10.80
CA PRO A 605 17.13 21.25 -11.48
C PRO A 605 17.40 19.81 -11.03
N ASN A 606 16.78 19.36 -9.93
CA ASN A 606 16.88 17.99 -9.42
C ASN A 606 15.80 17.04 -9.98
N GLY A 607 14.90 17.54 -10.80
CA GLY A 607 13.83 16.77 -11.44
C GLY A 607 14.36 15.96 -12.64
N HIS A 608 15.03 14.84 -12.42
CA HIS A 608 15.63 14.02 -13.49
C HIS A 608 14.66 13.65 -14.62
N HIS A 609 13.38 13.41 -14.31
CA HIS A 609 12.33 13.09 -15.29
C HIS A 609 12.07 14.24 -16.26
N LEU A 610 12.26 15.50 -15.84
CA LEU A 610 12.09 16.67 -16.70
C LEU A 610 13.15 16.71 -17.82
N PHE A 611 14.38 16.29 -17.52
CA PHE A 611 15.43 16.16 -18.53
C PHE A 611 15.09 15.06 -19.55
N SER A 612 14.54 13.94 -19.10
CA SER A 612 14.07 12.89 -20.02
C SER A 612 12.95 13.40 -20.93
N LEU A 613 11.95 14.09 -20.38
CA LEU A 613 10.86 14.70 -21.16
C LEU A 613 11.44 15.72 -22.16
N MET A 614 12.37 16.57 -21.73
CA MET A 614 13.04 17.52 -22.62
C MET A 614 13.73 16.80 -23.78
N LEU A 615 14.50 15.74 -23.52
CA LEU A 615 15.21 15.00 -24.56
C LEU A 615 14.29 14.25 -25.53
N ILE A 616 13.13 13.77 -25.02
CA ILE A 616 12.12 13.08 -25.82
C ILE A 616 11.38 14.05 -26.76
N HIS A 617 11.03 15.24 -26.27
CA HIS A 617 10.08 16.13 -26.92
C HIS A 617 10.69 17.36 -27.61
N ALA A 618 11.97 17.67 -27.37
CA ALA A 618 12.65 18.77 -28.06
C ALA A 618 13.03 18.36 -29.48
N ASP A 619 12.51 19.07 -30.50
CA ASP A 619 12.86 18.84 -31.90
C ASP A 619 14.22 19.48 -32.30
N ASN A 620 14.67 20.49 -31.54
CA ASN A 620 15.90 21.21 -31.80
C ASN A 620 17.13 20.46 -31.23
N GLU A 621 18.06 20.11 -32.11
CA GLU A 621 19.26 19.34 -31.76
C GLU A 621 20.22 20.10 -30.80
N ASP A 622 20.30 21.42 -30.86
CA ASP A 622 21.12 22.21 -29.96
C ASP A 622 20.56 22.25 -28.56
N ILE A 623 19.23 22.28 -28.44
CA ILE A 623 18.50 22.15 -27.16
C ILE A 623 18.79 20.76 -26.59
N ARG A 624 18.63 19.69 -27.36
CA ARG A 624 18.94 18.31 -26.91
C ARG A 624 20.38 18.19 -26.44
N LYS A 625 21.36 18.67 -27.18
CA LYS A 625 22.79 18.64 -26.80
C LYS A 625 23.04 19.36 -25.48
N ARG A 626 22.44 20.56 -25.31
CA ARG A 626 22.57 21.36 -24.09
C ARG A 626 22.03 20.60 -22.87
N TYR A 627 20.80 20.09 -22.95
CA TYR A 627 20.15 19.40 -21.83
C TYR A 627 20.75 18.01 -21.59
N ARG A 628 21.20 17.29 -22.62
CA ARG A 628 21.94 16.03 -22.45
C ARG A 628 23.24 16.26 -21.66
N LYS A 629 23.99 17.33 -21.94
CA LYS A 629 25.19 17.68 -21.18
C LYS A 629 24.86 17.94 -19.69
N GLN A 630 23.82 18.69 -19.42
CA GLN A 630 23.37 18.97 -18.04
C GLN A 630 22.91 17.69 -17.35
N TYR A 631 22.10 16.88 -18.03
CA TYR A 631 21.60 15.59 -17.50
C TYR A 631 22.75 14.66 -17.14
N THR A 632 23.73 14.53 -18.01
CA THR A 632 24.95 13.74 -17.77
C THR A 632 25.72 14.21 -16.54
N SER A 633 25.84 15.51 -16.37
CA SER A 633 26.55 16.11 -15.23
C SER A 633 25.81 15.89 -13.90
N LEU A 634 24.48 16.04 -13.89
CA LEU A 634 23.68 15.98 -12.67
C LEU A 634 23.29 14.56 -12.28
N PHE A 635 23.06 13.69 -13.26
CA PHE A 635 22.47 12.36 -13.05
C PHE A 635 23.31 11.25 -13.70
N ALA A 636 24.56 11.10 -13.27
CA ALA A 636 25.52 10.15 -13.83
C ALA A 636 25.05 8.66 -13.84
N GLN A 637 24.16 8.29 -12.93
CA GLN A 637 23.58 6.94 -12.90
C GLN A 637 22.53 6.74 -14.00
N HIS A 638 21.73 7.76 -14.32
CA HIS A 638 20.67 7.68 -15.31
C HIS A 638 21.21 7.54 -16.73
N VAL A 639 22.28 8.30 -17.08
CA VAL A 639 22.87 8.24 -18.43
C VAL A 639 23.54 6.90 -18.77
N LYS A 640 23.72 6.03 -17.79
CA LYS A 640 24.16 4.65 -18.02
C LYS A 640 23.05 3.74 -18.53
N LEU A 641 21.79 4.12 -18.34
CA LEU A 641 20.64 3.35 -18.79
C LEU A 641 20.59 3.30 -20.32
N PRO A 642 20.42 2.13 -20.97
CA PRO A 642 20.46 2.00 -22.41
C PRO A 642 19.46 2.88 -23.15
N PHE A 643 18.25 3.01 -22.64
CA PHE A 643 17.18 3.81 -23.24
C PHE A 643 17.40 5.34 -23.08
N ILE A 644 18.17 5.78 -22.08
CA ILE A 644 18.60 7.17 -21.94
C ILE A 644 19.76 7.46 -22.91
N LYS A 645 20.65 6.50 -23.17
CA LYS A 645 21.74 6.68 -24.14
C LYS A 645 21.24 6.90 -25.56
N GLN A 646 20.04 6.38 -25.88
CA GLN A 646 19.42 6.51 -27.20
C GLN A 646 18.74 7.86 -27.43
N LEU A 647 18.39 8.59 -26.38
CA LEU A 647 17.87 9.96 -26.44
C LEU A 647 18.97 10.95 -26.77
#